data_100a716fee3c412b8015b841b32a4905
#
_entry.id   100a716fee3c412b8015b841b32a4905
#
_cell.length_a   1.000
_cell.length_b   1.000
_cell.length_c   1.000
_cell.angle_alpha   90.00
_cell.angle_beta   90.00
_cell.angle_gamma   90.00
#
_symmetry.space_group_name_H-M   'P 1'
#
loop_
_entity.id
_entity.type
_entity.pdbx_description
1 polymer ?
#
loop_
_entity_poly.entity_id
_entity_poly.type
_entity_poly.pdbx_seq_one_letter_code
_entity_poly.pdbx_strand_id
1 'polypeptide(L)'
;MSELFEKSIRTLELPAVLELLARHAVSDEAKARCLRLRPATDAAAVEHLLDETDAAKTRLGLHGSPSFAGVKDVSQALDRADHGGVLNTRELLDVAGVLTAARRVSDYDAERQGEATAIDRLFSALHVNRYLEDKIRGAILDEETIADTASPELADIRRNMRAAASKGRQILQRIISSPSYAKVLQEALITQRDGRFVVPVKAECKGSLPGLVHDISSSGATLFVEPMGVVQANNELKELQAREEKEIDRVLRILSGECAAQRENILYDYDLLVQLDTIFARAQLSYAMDAGRPLVRKRGGIDLKRARHPLLDPAKAVPVTVALGGAYDTLVITGPNTGGKTVTLKTLGLLCLMAQCGLHIPAGDQSAVQVFDRVLADVGDEQSIEQSLSTFSAHMANTVEILKLADEKSLILFDELGAGTDPVEGAALAIAIIQDVRRKGALTAATTHYAELKTFAMTTAGVENASCEFDVQTLRPTYRLLIGIPGKSNAFAISRRLGLDESVIEDAKAQMDSESVRFEDVLTQLEEKRQRLEKAQGEADRLWRQREEDARKARTFREQMEKAKDNARTKGEAEARRIVQQAQRQADQVFAELDELRKQQQRSDYQTVNDRKSDIRRRLNEAETALHQRDEDTEPVPAPSRPIAVGDTVELAGVRTGAAVLAVNGDGTLLLQAGKMKMTVKAAQVRLLETAEEIEKKKKQSAAAQQRSGPAVSINTGARASAELDIRGLETLEAESVVENYLDAASRSKLGSVTIIHGKGTGALRAAVHQLLKKNKQVKSFRLGRYGEGEAGVTVVELK
;
A
#
# COMPACT_ATOMS: atom_id res chain seq x y z
N MET A 1 34.81 12.96 2.58
CA MET A 1 33.72 13.95 2.68
C MET A 1 34.18 15.12 3.53
N SER A 2 33.73 16.35 3.29
CA SER A 2 34.06 17.48 4.17
C SER A 2 33.37 17.36 5.52
N GLU A 3 33.98 17.88 6.57
CA GLU A 3 33.41 17.85 7.92
C GLU A 3 32.03 18.49 7.98
N LEU A 4 31.83 19.58 7.22
CA LEU A 4 30.53 20.24 7.08
C LEU A 4 29.46 19.34 6.44
N PHE A 5 29.81 18.53 5.45
CA PHE A 5 28.86 17.60 4.84
C PHE A 5 28.45 16.49 5.83
N GLU A 6 29.37 15.96 6.64
CA GLU A 6 29.04 15.02 7.70
C GLU A 6 28.15 15.67 8.79
N LYS A 7 28.38 16.95 9.12
CA LYS A 7 27.50 17.73 9.99
C LYS A 7 26.09 17.82 9.36
N SER A 8 26.00 18.17 8.08
CA SER A 8 24.72 18.29 7.36
C SER A 8 23.95 16.97 7.32
N ILE A 9 24.61 15.83 7.09
CA ILE A 9 24.02 14.50 7.16
C ILE A 9 23.35 14.25 8.52
N ARG A 10 23.99 14.65 9.61
CA ARG A 10 23.45 14.50 10.96
C ARG A 10 22.29 15.45 11.21
N THR A 11 22.44 16.73 10.83
CA THR A 11 21.38 17.74 10.94
C THR A 11 20.11 17.37 10.17
N LEU A 12 20.26 16.73 9.01
CA LEU A 12 19.16 16.22 8.18
C LEU A 12 18.61 14.86 8.63
N GLU A 13 19.12 14.32 9.76
CA GLU A 13 18.60 13.12 10.44
C GLU A 13 18.77 11.83 9.64
N LEU A 14 19.67 11.76 8.66
CA LEU A 14 19.95 10.51 7.94
C LEU A 14 20.36 9.37 8.89
N PRO A 15 21.21 9.56 9.92
CA PRO A 15 21.53 8.47 10.87
C PRO A 15 20.33 7.83 11.52
N ALA A 16 19.29 8.60 11.87
CA ALA A 16 18.06 8.06 12.46
C ALA A 16 17.29 7.16 11.45
N VAL A 17 17.32 7.50 10.17
CA VAL A 17 16.74 6.63 9.11
C VAL A 17 17.58 5.37 8.94
N LEU A 18 18.92 5.45 9.03
CA LEU A 18 19.80 4.28 8.95
C LEU A 18 19.64 3.36 10.17
N GLU A 19 19.31 3.90 11.35
CA GLU A 19 18.92 3.10 12.50
C GLU A 19 17.60 2.35 12.29
N LEU A 20 16.60 3.00 11.66
CA LEU A 20 15.38 2.31 11.26
C LEU A 20 15.67 1.20 10.24
N LEU A 21 16.56 1.46 9.27
CA LEU A 21 16.99 0.46 8.30
C LEU A 21 17.66 -0.74 8.97
N ALA A 22 18.59 -0.50 9.90
CA ALA A 22 19.30 -1.55 10.61
C ALA A 22 18.39 -2.49 11.42
N ARG A 23 17.22 -2.02 11.87
CA ARG A 23 16.22 -2.87 12.55
C ARG A 23 15.60 -3.92 11.62
N HIS A 24 15.65 -3.72 10.33
CA HIS A 24 15.16 -4.68 9.34
C HIS A 24 16.21 -5.71 8.90
N ALA A 25 17.49 -5.44 9.14
CA ALA A 25 18.55 -6.41 8.89
C ALA A 25 18.60 -7.50 9.98
N VAL A 26 18.92 -8.72 9.60
CA VAL A 26 18.95 -9.89 10.48
C VAL A 26 20.34 -10.10 11.07
N SER A 27 21.37 -10.17 10.20
CA SER A 27 22.75 -10.40 10.61
C SER A 27 23.40 -9.13 11.20
N ASP A 28 24.30 -9.28 12.16
CA ASP A 28 24.92 -8.15 12.83
C ASP A 28 25.80 -7.32 11.89
N GLU A 29 26.49 -7.96 10.96
CA GLU A 29 27.28 -7.23 9.96
C GLU A 29 26.39 -6.47 8.96
N ALA A 30 25.22 -7.02 8.55
CA ALA A 30 24.25 -6.27 7.74
C ALA A 30 23.71 -5.05 8.48
N LYS A 31 23.41 -5.16 9.79
CA LYS A 31 23.07 -4.00 10.63
C LYS A 31 24.18 -2.96 10.64
N ALA A 32 25.42 -3.40 10.82
CA ALA A 32 26.57 -2.52 10.81
C ALA A 32 26.77 -1.85 9.43
N ARG A 33 26.57 -2.59 8.32
CA ARG A 33 26.59 -2.04 6.95
C ARG A 33 25.49 -1.00 6.75
N CYS A 34 24.27 -1.27 7.21
CA CYS A 34 23.16 -0.32 7.16
C CYS A 34 23.53 1.00 7.83
N LEU A 35 24.11 0.96 9.03
CA LEU A 35 24.53 2.16 9.77
C LEU A 35 25.69 2.91 9.11
N ARG A 36 26.52 2.21 8.34
CA ARG A 36 27.66 2.78 7.62
C ARG A 36 27.34 3.26 6.21
N LEU A 37 26.10 3.14 5.74
CA LEU A 37 25.70 3.63 4.42
C LEU A 37 26.03 5.12 4.27
N ARG A 38 26.51 5.49 3.07
CA ARG A 38 26.83 6.87 2.70
C ARG A 38 26.19 7.18 1.35
N PRO A 39 25.76 8.43 1.14
CA PRO A 39 25.21 8.87 -0.14
C PRO A 39 26.23 8.74 -1.26
N ALA A 40 25.86 8.04 -2.32
CA ALA A 40 26.67 7.96 -3.54
C ALA A 40 26.49 9.25 -4.37
N THR A 41 27.56 9.68 -5.04
CA THR A 41 27.58 10.91 -5.86
C THR A 41 27.57 10.65 -7.35
N ASP A 42 27.66 9.37 -7.76
CA ASP A 42 27.47 8.97 -9.16
C ASP A 42 26.05 8.50 -9.42
N ALA A 43 25.40 9.09 -10.42
CA ALA A 43 24.01 8.78 -10.75
C ALA A 43 23.80 7.32 -11.17
N ALA A 44 24.78 6.72 -11.88
CA ALA A 44 24.68 5.31 -12.27
C ALA A 44 24.78 4.36 -11.07
N ALA A 45 25.63 4.70 -10.09
CA ALA A 45 25.71 3.96 -8.84
C ALA A 45 24.42 4.09 -8.03
N VAL A 46 23.82 5.28 -7.96
CA VAL A 46 22.54 5.51 -7.29
C VAL A 46 21.42 4.71 -7.95
N GLU A 47 21.32 4.74 -9.28
CA GLU A 47 20.35 3.96 -10.03
C GLU A 47 20.49 2.46 -9.74
N HIS A 48 21.73 1.96 -9.78
CA HIS A 48 22.00 0.54 -9.48
C HIS A 48 21.56 0.15 -8.06
N LEU A 49 21.85 0.96 -7.04
CA LEU A 49 21.42 0.72 -5.67
C LEU A 49 19.90 0.73 -5.53
N LEU A 50 19.20 1.61 -6.25
CA LEU A 50 17.74 1.68 -6.28
C LEU A 50 17.15 0.49 -7.04
N ASP A 51 17.79 0.02 -8.12
CA ASP A 51 17.39 -1.18 -8.86
C ASP A 51 17.47 -2.43 -7.98
N GLU A 52 18.54 -2.57 -7.17
CA GLU A 52 18.66 -3.63 -6.19
C GLU A 52 17.51 -3.61 -5.16
N THR A 53 17.19 -2.40 -4.65
CA THR A 53 16.11 -2.21 -3.66
C THR A 53 14.75 -2.53 -4.26
N ASP A 54 14.49 -2.09 -5.50
CA ASP A 54 13.24 -2.32 -6.21
C ASP A 54 13.03 -3.80 -6.57
N ALA A 55 14.10 -4.46 -7.02
CA ALA A 55 14.11 -5.89 -7.26
C ALA A 55 13.81 -6.70 -5.99
N ALA A 56 14.45 -6.35 -4.87
CA ALA A 56 14.18 -7.00 -3.59
C ALA A 56 12.77 -6.70 -3.08
N LYS A 57 12.27 -5.47 -3.25
CA LYS A 57 10.89 -5.09 -2.88
C LYS A 57 9.86 -5.89 -3.65
N THR A 58 10.06 -6.07 -4.95
CA THR A 58 9.18 -6.88 -5.80
C THR A 58 9.17 -8.33 -5.34
N ARG A 59 10.37 -8.93 -5.10
CA ARG A 59 10.48 -10.30 -4.59
C ARG A 59 9.84 -10.48 -3.23
N LEU A 60 10.06 -9.53 -2.32
CA LEU A 60 9.45 -9.54 -1.00
C LEU A 60 7.92 -9.55 -1.06
N GLY A 61 7.34 -8.81 -2.01
CA GLY A 61 5.89 -8.78 -2.24
C GLY A 61 5.31 -10.07 -2.83
N LEU A 62 6.09 -10.83 -3.61
CA LEU A 62 5.64 -12.05 -4.28
C LEU A 62 5.91 -13.31 -3.44
N HIS A 63 7.07 -13.42 -2.81
CA HIS A 63 7.57 -14.64 -2.18
C HIS A 63 7.88 -14.50 -0.69
N GLY A 64 7.70 -13.30 -0.11
CA GLY A 64 8.13 -13.02 1.27
C GLY A 64 9.64 -12.79 1.36
N SER A 65 10.18 -12.75 2.59
CA SER A 65 11.59 -12.50 2.85
C SER A 65 12.40 -13.81 2.87
N PRO A 66 13.57 -13.88 2.23
CA PRO A 66 14.50 -14.97 2.46
C PRO A 66 14.98 -14.98 3.92
N SER A 67 15.43 -16.14 4.40
CA SER A 67 15.89 -16.30 5.78
C SER A 67 17.40 -16.16 5.88
N PHE A 68 17.87 -15.10 6.53
CA PHE A 68 19.27 -14.85 6.88
C PHE A 68 19.61 -15.30 8.30
N ALA A 69 18.76 -16.09 8.96
CA ALA A 69 18.99 -16.58 10.31
C ALA A 69 20.21 -17.53 10.36
N GLY A 70 21.11 -17.27 11.29
CA GLY A 70 22.34 -18.06 11.49
C GLY A 70 23.57 -17.51 10.76
N VAL A 71 23.43 -16.41 10.00
CA VAL A 71 24.56 -15.72 9.39
C VAL A 71 25.34 -14.96 10.48
N LYS A 72 26.54 -15.44 10.78
CA LYS A 72 27.47 -14.83 11.72
C LYS A 72 28.84 -14.68 11.11
N ASP A 73 29.65 -13.77 11.63
CA ASP A 73 31.02 -13.60 11.17
C ASP A 73 31.87 -14.82 11.56
N VAL A 74 32.34 -15.54 10.55
CA VAL A 74 33.18 -16.74 10.69
C VAL A 74 34.61 -16.49 10.21
N SER A 75 34.97 -15.27 9.87
CA SER A 75 36.24 -14.94 9.24
C SER A 75 37.43 -15.34 10.10
N GLN A 76 37.45 -14.92 11.38
CA GLN A 76 38.55 -15.24 12.30
C GLN A 76 38.67 -16.73 12.59
N ALA A 77 37.54 -17.44 12.67
CA ALA A 77 37.53 -18.88 12.89
C ALA A 77 38.12 -19.60 11.68
N LEU A 78 37.69 -19.25 10.47
CA LEU A 78 38.21 -19.85 9.24
C LEU A 78 39.69 -19.52 9.00
N ASP A 79 40.13 -18.29 9.29
CA ASP A 79 41.56 -17.91 9.21
C ASP A 79 42.41 -18.76 10.15
N ARG A 80 41.95 -19.01 11.37
CA ARG A 80 42.63 -19.88 12.32
C ARG A 80 42.65 -21.33 11.85
N ALA A 81 41.56 -21.84 11.29
CA ALA A 81 41.52 -23.21 10.74
C ALA A 81 42.48 -23.38 9.56
N ASP A 82 42.60 -22.40 8.70
CA ASP A 82 43.51 -22.38 7.54
C ASP A 82 44.97 -22.47 7.97
N HIS A 83 45.31 -21.89 9.16
CA HIS A 83 46.63 -22.04 9.77
C HIS A 83 46.78 -23.30 10.63
N GLY A 84 45.88 -24.27 10.48
CA GLY A 84 45.93 -25.57 11.18
C GLY A 84 45.35 -25.55 12.60
N GLY A 85 44.70 -24.51 13.00
CA GLY A 85 43.99 -24.44 14.28
C GLY A 85 42.69 -25.26 14.26
N VAL A 86 42.26 -25.71 15.44
CA VAL A 86 41.03 -26.46 15.60
C VAL A 86 39.91 -25.52 16.01
N LEU A 87 38.76 -25.61 15.30
CA LEU A 87 37.53 -24.89 15.63
C LEU A 87 36.80 -25.63 16.74
N ASN A 88 36.19 -24.88 17.65
CA ASN A 88 35.30 -25.43 18.66
C ASN A 88 33.90 -25.71 18.07
N THR A 89 33.03 -26.35 18.87
CA THR A 89 31.69 -26.74 18.46
C THR A 89 30.83 -25.52 18.04
N ARG A 90 30.89 -24.41 18.76
CA ARG A 90 30.19 -23.18 18.46
C ARG A 90 30.62 -22.58 17.11
N GLU A 91 31.93 -22.50 16.87
CA GLU A 91 32.48 -21.94 15.62
C GLU A 91 32.10 -22.80 14.41
N LEU A 92 32.12 -24.14 14.57
CA LEU A 92 31.65 -25.05 13.52
C LEU A 92 30.14 -24.93 13.26
N LEU A 93 29.33 -24.72 14.31
CA LEU A 93 27.89 -24.45 14.15
C LEU A 93 27.64 -23.10 13.48
N ASP A 94 28.44 -22.07 13.77
CA ASP A 94 28.34 -20.77 13.09
C ASP A 94 28.70 -20.92 11.61
N VAL A 95 29.72 -21.69 11.26
CA VAL A 95 30.02 -22.06 9.84
C VAL A 95 28.86 -22.82 9.21
N ALA A 96 28.30 -23.82 9.90
CA ALA A 96 27.11 -24.54 9.41
C ALA A 96 25.90 -23.60 9.27
N GLY A 97 25.79 -22.56 10.10
CA GLY A 97 24.78 -21.51 9.98
C GLY A 97 24.89 -20.75 8.66
N VAL A 98 26.09 -20.34 8.27
CA VAL A 98 26.36 -19.67 6.98
C VAL A 98 26.02 -20.59 5.80
N LEU A 99 26.46 -21.85 5.84
CA LEU A 99 26.15 -22.83 4.78
C LEU A 99 24.65 -23.10 4.65
N THR A 100 23.93 -23.21 5.78
CA THR A 100 22.48 -23.36 5.80
C THR A 100 21.78 -22.14 5.21
N ALA A 101 22.23 -20.92 5.54
CA ALA A 101 21.69 -19.68 5.02
C ALA A 101 21.93 -19.58 3.51
N ALA A 102 23.14 -19.89 3.03
CA ALA A 102 23.47 -19.90 1.61
C ALA A 102 22.53 -20.84 0.82
N ARG A 103 22.31 -22.06 1.32
CA ARG A 103 21.38 -23.00 0.72
C ARG A 103 19.94 -22.47 0.70
N ARG A 104 19.42 -21.99 1.83
CA ARG A 104 18.03 -21.46 1.94
C ARG A 104 17.80 -20.27 1.03
N VAL A 105 18.76 -19.36 0.95
CA VAL A 105 18.69 -18.19 0.08
C VAL A 105 18.78 -18.60 -1.39
N SER A 106 19.61 -19.59 -1.73
CA SER A 106 19.67 -20.18 -3.08
C SER A 106 18.37 -20.90 -3.44
N ASP A 107 17.80 -21.70 -2.53
CA ASP A 107 16.50 -22.38 -2.72
C ASP A 107 15.36 -21.35 -2.93
N TYR A 108 15.36 -20.24 -2.20
CA TYR A 108 14.41 -19.14 -2.38
C TYR A 108 14.46 -18.53 -3.79
N ASP A 109 15.65 -18.39 -4.40
CA ASP A 109 15.78 -17.91 -5.78
C ASP A 109 15.35 -18.95 -6.82
N ALA A 110 15.49 -20.24 -6.55
CA ALA A 110 15.12 -21.32 -7.47
C ALA A 110 13.61 -21.37 -7.77
N GLU A 111 12.76 -20.86 -6.89
CA GLU A 111 11.30 -20.75 -7.09
C GLU A 111 10.89 -19.57 -7.99
N ARG A 112 11.84 -18.80 -8.47
CA ARG A 112 11.60 -17.58 -9.23
C ARG A 112 10.99 -17.83 -10.61
N GLN A 113 9.96 -17.05 -10.95
CA GLN A 113 9.44 -16.89 -12.31
C GLN A 113 9.50 -15.39 -12.69
N GLY A 114 10.08 -15.06 -13.84
CA GLY A 114 10.09 -13.69 -14.34
C GLY A 114 11.40 -13.25 -15.00
N GLU A 115 11.47 -11.95 -15.33
CA GLU A 115 12.63 -11.32 -15.97
C GLU A 115 13.84 -11.21 -15.03
N ALA A 116 15.03 -11.09 -15.60
CA ALA A 116 16.28 -10.91 -14.85
C ALA A 116 16.28 -9.56 -14.11
N THR A 117 16.74 -9.57 -12.86
CA THR A 117 16.79 -8.42 -11.97
C THR A 117 18.22 -8.07 -11.56
N ALA A 118 18.43 -6.88 -11.00
CA ALA A 118 19.74 -6.41 -10.56
C ALA A 118 20.42 -7.30 -9.50
N ILE A 119 19.66 -8.07 -8.71
CA ILE A 119 20.14 -8.90 -7.61
C ILE A 119 20.35 -10.37 -7.97
N ASP A 120 19.92 -10.83 -9.15
CA ASP A 120 20.01 -12.25 -9.55
C ASP A 120 21.42 -12.80 -9.52
N ARG A 121 22.39 -11.97 -9.93
CA ARG A 121 23.81 -12.31 -9.90
C ARG A 121 24.30 -12.67 -8.49
N LEU A 122 23.72 -12.06 -7.45
CA LEU A 122 24.11 -12.32 -6.06
C LEU A 122 23.62 -13.69 -5.59
N PHE A 123 22.41 -14.09 -6.02
CA PHE A 123 21.88 -15.41 -5.71
C PHE A 123 22.62 -16.52 -6.47
N SER A 124 22.86 -16.32 -7.77
CA SER A 124 23.54 -17.30 -8.61
C SER A 124 25.02 -17.52 -8.25
N ALA A 125 25.64 -16.58 -7.55
CA ALA A 125 27.02 -16.67 -7.09
C ALA A 125 27.19 -17.44 -5.77
N LEU A 126 26.10 -17.85 -5.10
CA LEU A 126 26.15 -18.61 -3.85
C LEU A 126 26.62 -20.06 -4.08
N HIS A 127 27.56 -20.54 -3.27
CA HIS A 127 28.11 -21.88 -3.32
C HIS A 127 27.41 -22.80 -2.29
N VAL A 128 26.43 -23.58 -2.75
CA VAL A 128 25.71 -24.50 -1.86
C VAL A 128 26.53 -25.72 -1.56
N ASN A 129 27.01 -25.92 -0.33
CA ASN A 129 27.77 -27.09 0.12
C ASN A 129 26.99 -27.89 1.17
N ARG A 130 26.00 -28.67 0.71
CA ARG A 130 25.18 -29.54 1.59
C ARG A 130 26.00 -30.60 2.31
N TYR A 131 27.05 -31.12 1.65
CA TYR A 131 27.88 -32.16 2.27
C TYR A 131 28.53 -31.67 3.57
N LEU A 132 29.18 -30.50 3.55
CA LEU A 132 29.81 -29.92 4.74
C LEU A 132 28.80 -29.49 5.78
N GLU A 133 27.64 -28.87 5.37
CA GLU A 133 26.52 -28.52 6.24
C GLU A 133 26.02 -29.73 7.02
N ASP A 134 25.67 -30.82 6.32
CA ASP A 134 25.11 -32.04 6.92
C ASP A 134 26.13 -32.73 7.82
N LYS A 135 27.40 -32.75 7.42
CA LYS A 135 28.47 -33.34 8.20
C LYS A 135 28.69 -32.65 9.54
N ILE A 136 28.73 -31.29 9.52
CA ILE A 136 28.88 -30.53 10.77
C ILE A 136 27.68 -30.75 11.66
N ARG A 137 26.45 -30.59 11.14
CA ARG A 137 25.20 -30.74 11.90
C ARG A 137 24.95 -32.17 12.36
N GLY A 138 25.42 -33.13 11.61
CA GLY A 138 25.35 -34.55 12.02
C GLY A 138 26.35 -34.93 13.12
N ALA A 139 27.47 -34.18 13.20
CA ALA A 139 28.47 -34.40 14.22
C ALA A 139 28.24 -33.56 15.50
N ILE A 140 27.67 -32.35 15.39
CA ILE A 140 27.50 -31.39 16.49
C ILE A 140 26.01 -31.10 16.68
N LEU A 141 25.47 -31.47 17.84
CA LEU A 141 24.06 -31.27 18.19
C LEU A 141 23.81 -29.88 18.72
N ASP A 142 24.68 -29.42 19.61
CA ASP A 142 24.65 -28.08 20.22
C ASP A 142 26.07 -27.64 20.65
N GLU A 143 26.19 -26.46 21.27
CA GLU A 143 27.52 -25.91 21.65
C GLU A 143 28.35 -26.81 22.59
N GLU A 144 27.71 -27.69 23.36
CA GLU A 144 28.39 -28.55 24.35
C GLU A 144 28.39 -30.03 23.96
N THR A 145 27.54 -30.42 22.99
CA THR A 145 27.24 -31.82 22.72
C THR A 145 27.64 -32.24 21.33
N ILE A 146 28.57 -33.21 21.25
CA ILE A 146 28.92 -33.93 20.01
C ILE A 146 28.09 -35.21 19.95
N ALA A 147 27.51 -35.48 18.79
CA ALA A 147 26.68 -36.65 18.54
C ALA A 147 27.48 -37.97 18.68
N ASP A 148 26.85 -39.03 19.18
CA ASP A 148 27.44 -40.35 19.19
C ASP A 148 27.82 -40.82 17.75
N THR A 149 27.07 -40.35 16.76
CA THR A 149 27.22 -40.64 15.33
C THR A 149 28.28 -39.82 14.64
N ALA A 150 28.99 -38.90 15.34
CA ALA A 150 30.06 -38.07 14.77
C ALA A 150 31.21 -38.89 14.23
N SER A 151 31.51 -40.04 14.88
CA SER A 151 32.36 -41.08 14.32
C SER A 151 31.94 -42.45 14.83
N PRO A 152 32.23 -43.54 14.06
CA PRO A 152 32.00 -44.92 14.54
C PRO A 152 32.75 -45.21 15.83
N GLU A 153 33.98 -44.70 15.95
CA GLU A 153 34.82 -44.87 17.13
C GLU A 153 34.24 -44.20 18.38
N LEU A 154 33.72 -42.99 18.23
CA LEU A 154 33.06 -42.27 19.35
C LEU A 154 31.82 -43.02 19.85
N ALA A 155 31.02 -43.57 18.90
CA ALA A 155 29.86 -44.39 19.24
C ALA A 155 30.23 -45.64 20.04
N ASP A 156 31.32 -46.30 19.64
CA ASP A 156 31.84 -47.49 20.32
C ASP A 156 32.40 -47.12 21.71
N ILE A 157 33.18 -46.07 21.84
CA ILE A 157 33.72 -45.58 23.11
C ILE A 157 32.58 -45.30 24.09
N ARG A 158 31.55 -44.48 23.69
CA ARG A 158 30.42 -44.13 24.53
C ARG A 158 29.54 -45.34 24.88
N ARG A 159 29.40 -46.32 23.97
CA ARG A 159 28.73 -47.59 24.27
C ARG A 159 29.48 -48.35 25.36
N ASN A 160 30.82 -48.45 25.27
CA ASN A 160 31.65 -49.10 26.25
C ASN A 160 31.68 -48.36 27.60
N MET A 161 31.67 -47.00 27.58
CA MET A 161 31.53 -46.20 28.78
C MET A 161 30.21 -46.47 29.52
N ARG A 162 29.10 -46.54 28.77
CA ARG A 162 27.79 -46.93 29.35
C ARG A 162 27.79 -48.33 29.93
N ALA A 163 28.46 -49.28 29.30
CA ALA A 163 28.62 -50.66 29.78
C ALA A 163 29.47 -50.71 31.04
N ALA A 164 30.64 -50.03 31.07
CA ALA A 164 31.52 -49.98 32.24
C ALA A 164 30.84 -49.29 33.44
N ALA A 165 30.14 -48.15 33.18
CA ALA A 165 29.36 -47.45 34.20
C ALA A 165 28.22 -48.31 34.78
N SER A 166 27.49 -49.06 33.91
CA SER A 166 26.42 -49.99 34.33
C SER A 166 27.02 -51.12 35.21
N LYS A 167 28.14 -51.72 34.77
CA LYS A 167 28.85 -52.75 35.55
C LYS A 167 29.28 -52.24 36.92
N GLY A 168 29.90 -51.03 36.99
CA GLY A 168 30.28 -50.40 38.26
C GLY A 168 29.09 -50.15 39.17
N ARG A 169 28.00 -49.62 38.64
CA ARG A 169 26.77 -49.40 39.39
C ARG A 169 26.13 -50.70 39.91
N GLN A 170 26.11 -51.78 39.11
CA GLN A 170 25.58 -53.10 39.53
C GLN A 170 26.37 -53.64 40.72
N ILE A 171 27.71 -53.53 40.70
CA ILE A 171 28.56 -53.99 41.79
C ILE A 171 28.27 -53.15 43.03
N LEU A 172 28.18 -51.82 42.92
CA LEU A 172 27.88 -50.93 44.03
C LEU A 172 26.46 -51.15 44.57
N GLN A 173 25.46 -51.39 43.69
CA GLN A 173 24.09 -51.72 44.12
C GLN A 173 24.01 -52.98 44.96
N ARG A 174 24.85 -54.00 44.66
CA ARG A 174 24.95 -55.21 45.50
C ARG A 174 25.59 -54.90 46.84
N ILE A 175 26.57 -53.97 46.91
CA ILE A 175 27.19 -53.53 48.15
C ILE A 175 26.22 -52.75 49.03
N ILE A 176 25.51 -51.76 48.48
CA ILE A 176 24.57 -50.91 49.27
C ILE A 176 23.33 -51.70 49.71
N SER A 177 22.93 -52.73 48.98
CA SER A 177 21.77 -53.59 49.33
C SER A 177 22.13 -54.74 50.24
N SER A 178 23.41 -54.97 50.50
CA SER A 178 23.90 -56.07 51.38
C SER A 178 23.72 -55.75 52.87
N PRO A 179 23.04 -56.60 53.61
CA PRO A 179 22.89 -56.45 55.06
C PRO A 179 24.22 -56.33 55.78
N SER A 180 25.30 -56.94 55.28
CA SER A 180 26.63 -56.94 55.85
C SER A 180 27.23 -55.55 55.90
N TYR A 181 26.93 -54.68 54.90
CA TYR A 181 27.48 -53.33 54.81
C TYR A 181 26.55 -52.23 55.31
N ALA A 182 25.30 -52.57 55.68
CA ALA A 182 24.30 -51.60 56.15
C ALA A 182 24.75 -50.76 57.38
N LYS A 183 25.57 -51.31 58.25
CA LYS A 183 26.15 -50.61 59.42
C LYS A 183 27.41 -49.83 59.10
N VAL A 184 28.10 -50.20 58.03
CA VAL A 184 29.38 -49.61 57.55
C VAL A 184 29.19 -48.39 56.74
N LEU A 185 28.11 -48.34 55.91
CA LEU A 185 27.80 -47.20 55.09
C LEU A 185 27.21 -46.08 55.93
N GLN A 186 27.56 -44.83 55.59
CA GLN A 186 26.98 -43.64 56.18
C GLN A 186 25.52 -43.46 55.61
N GLU A 187 25.38 -43.67 54.34
CA GLU A 187 24.11 -43.65 53.59
C GLU A 187 24.17 -44.74 52.51
N ALA A 188 23.06 -45.39 52.22
CA ALA A 188 22.97 -46.44 51.21
C ALA A 188 22.74 -45.82 49.80
N LEU A 189 23.69 -45.01 49.33
CA LEU A 189 23.65 -44.34 48.04
C LEU A 189 25.01 -44.50 47.30
N ILE A 190 24.93 -44.42 45.98
CA ILE A 190 26.05 -44.38 45.07
C ILE A 190 26.31 -42.91 44.68
N THR A 191 27.53 -42.46 44.78
CA THR A 191 27.90 -41.09 44.39
C THR A 191 29.14 -41.13 43.51
N GLN A 192 29.52 -40.00 42.93
CA GLN A 192 30.77 -39.83 42.19
C GLN A 192 31.69 -38.84 42.90
N ARG A 193 32.97 -39.17 42.90
CA ARG A 193 34.07 -38.26 43.31
C ARG A 193 35.18 -38.40 42.29
N ASP A 194 35.65 -37.25 41.74
CA ASP A 194 36.67 -37.22 40.68
C ASP A 194 36.39 -38.16 39.48
N GLY A 195 35.12 -38.23 39.11
CA GLY A 195 34.65 -39.10 38.02
C GLY A 195 34.57 -40.59 38.35
N ARG A 196 34.79 -40.98 39.61
CA ARG A 196 34.76 -42.37 40.08
C ARG A 196 33.49 -42.65 40.89
N PHE A 197 32.92 -43.83 40.64
CA PHE A 197 31.80 -44.32 41.45
C PHE A 197 32.32 -44.76 42.83
N VAL A 198 31.74 -44.16 43.88
CA VAL A 198 32.12 -44.39 45.27
C VAL A 198 30.87 -44.59 46.16
N VAL A 199 31.11 -45.12 47.36
CA VAL A 199 30.07 -45.20 48.40
C VAL A 199 30.53 -44.45 49.65
N PRO A 200 29.64 -43.74 50.36
CA PRO A 200 29.95 -43.06 51.59
C PRO A 200 30.04 -44.07 52.76
N VAL A 201 31.21 -44.16 53.36
CA VAL A 201 31.51 -45.08 54.46
C VAL A 201 31.77 -44.25 55.73
N LYS A 202 31.31 -44.68 56.89
CA LYS A 202 31.60 -44.05 58.16
C LYS A 202 33.09 -44.08 58.43
N ALA A 203 33.70 -43.00 58.91
CA ALA A 203 35.14 -42.91 59.15
C ALA A 203 35.65 -43.97 60.12
N GLU A 204 34.84 -44.32 61.14
CA GLU A 204 35.08 -45.37 62.07
C GLU A 204 35.13 -46.78 61.51
N CYS A 205 34.50 -46.96 60.29
CA CYS A 205 34.43 -48.25 59.62
C CYS A 205 35.40 -48.34 58.42
N LYS A 206 36.45 -47.53 58.35
CA LYS A 206 37.42 -47.44 57.23
C LYS A 206 37.99 -48.82 56.79
N GLY A 207 38.17 -49.79 57.65
CA GLY A 207 38.68 -51.10 57.29
C GLY A 207 37.65 -52.16 56.94
N SER A 208 36.35 -51.85 57.12
CA SER A 208 35.27 -52.82 56.94
C SER A 208 34.82 -53.03 55.52
N LEU A 209 35.12 -52.10 54.61
CA LEU A 209 34.91 -52.21 53.17
C LEU A 209 36.26 -52.04 52.46
N PRO A 210 36.85 -53.15 51.92
CA PRO A 210 38.09 -53.04 51.13
C PRO A 210 37.94 -52.16 49.94
N GLY A 211 38.74 -51.06 49.87
CA GLY A 211 38.64 -50.10 48.79
C GLY A 211 39.63 -48.93 48.95
N LEU A 212 39.61 -48.04 47.93
CA LEU A 212 40.43 -46.82 47.92
C LEU A 212 39.59 -45.64 48.38
N VAL A 213 40.15 -44.84 49.30
CA VAL A 213 39.51 -43.59 49.74
C VAL A 213 39.86 -42.49 48.73
N HIS A 214 38.87 -41.87 48.09
CA HIS A 214 39.07 -40.80 47.12
C HIS A 214 38.80 -39.43 47.71
N ASP A 215 37.90 -39.36 48.68
CA ASP A 215 37.52 -38.08 49.25
C ASP A 215 37.08 -38.25 50.72
N ILE A 216 37.15 -37.17 51.50
CA ILE A 216 36.70 -37.14 52.88
C ILE A 216 35.75 -35.94 53.05
N SER A 217 34.60 -36.19 53.70
CA SER A 217 33.64 -35.05 53.94
C SER A 217 34.32 -33.95 54.80
N SER A 218 33.83 -32.72 54.65
CA SER A 218 34.37 -31.54 55.38
C SER A 218 34.32 -31.70 56.89
N SER A 219 33.44 -32.52 57.43
CA SER A 219 33.39 -32.86 58.86
C SER A 219 34.31 -34.02 59.24
N GLY A 220 34.99 -34.69 58.34
CA GLY A 220 35.80 -35.86 58.56
C GLY A 220 35.02 -37.14 58.90
N ALA A 221 33.71 -37.10 59.04
CA ALA A 221 32.89 -38.20 59.52
C ALA A 221 32.57 -39.28 58.42
N THR A 222 32.73 -38.92 57.15
CA THR A 222 32.39 -39.80 55.99
C THR A 222 33.59 -39.89 55.06
N LEU A 223 33.95 -41.12 54.68
CA LEU A 223 34.97 -41.45 53.69
C LEU A 223 34.24 -41.88 52.39
N PHE A 224 34.60 -41.29 51.30
CA PHE A 224 34.11 -41.71 49.98
C PHE A 224 35.04 -42.81 49.44
N VAL A 225 34.59 -44.05 49.59
CA VAL A 225 35.39 -45.26 49.28
C VAL A 225 34.99 -45.84 47.94
N GLU A 226 35.96 -46.06 47.09
CA GLU A 226 35.86 -46.88 45.89
C GLU A 226 36.09 -48.34 46.29
N PRO A 227 35.09 -49.22 46.28
CA PRO A 227 35.32 -50.65 46.66
C PRO A 227 36.20 -51.34 45.64
N MET A 228 37.08 -52.27 46.12
CA MET A 228 38.01 -52.99 45.22
C MET A 228 37.35 -53.67 44.02
N GLY A 229 36.11 -54.16 44.17
CA GLY A 229 35.36 -54.75 43.06
C GLY A 229 34.93 -53.74 42.01
N VAL A 230 35.03 -52.44 42.25
CA VAL A 230 34.59 -51.36 41.28
C VAL A 230 35.78 -50.65 40.67
N VAL A 231 36.99 -50.76 41.29
CA VAL A 231 38.24 -50.13 40.85
C VAL A 231 38.53 -50.39 39.35
N GLN A 232 38.34 -51.60 38.90
CA GLN A 232 38.56 -51.95 37.50
C GLN A 232 37.57 -51.24 36.57
N ALA A 233 36.29 -51.22 36.92
CA ALA A 233 35.25 -50.54 36.12
C ALA A 233 35.46 -49.01 36.08
N ASN A 234 35.86 -48.40 37.22
CA ASN A 234 36.18 -46.97 37.27
C ASN A 234 37.46 -46.64 36.48
N ASN A 235 38.49 -47.49 36.49
CA ASN A 235 39.72 -47.32 35.70
C ASN A 235 39.40 -47.42 34.22
N GLU A 236 38.61 -48.42 33.81
CA GLU A 236 38.14 -48.61 32.46
C GLU A 236 37.32 -47.37 32.00
N LEU A 237 36.44 -46.88 32.83
CA LEU A 237 35.65 -45.67 32.56
C LEU A 237 36.54 -44.44 32.35
N LYS A 238 37.55 -44.23 33.19
CA LYS A 238 38.52 -43.13 33.09
C LYS A 238 39.40 -43.20 31.85
N GLU A 239 39.83 -44.41 31.49
CA GLU A 239 40.55 -44.68 30.22
C GLU A 239 39.69 -44.36 29.01
N LEU A 240 38.42 -44.77 29.03
CA LEU A 240 37.45 -44.51 27.94
C LEU A 240 37.13 -43.02 27.83
N GLN A 241 37.04 -42.28 28.95
CA GLN A 241 36.89 -40.84 28.94
C GLN A 241 38.07 -40.14 28.26
N ALA A 242 39.30 -40.51 28.59
CA ALA A 242 40.49 -39.97 27.96
C ALA A 242 40.54 -40.31 26.45
N ARG A 243 40.00 -41.48 26.02
CA ARG A 243 39.84 -41.82 24.61
C ARG A 243 38.72 -40.99 23.96
N GLU A 244 37.64 -40.77 24.65
CA GLU A 244 36.53 -39.91 24.16
C GLU A 244 37.03 -38.48 23.88
N GLU A 245 37.77 -37.86 24.79
CA GLU A 245 38.36 -36.54 24.58
C GLU A 245 39.26 -36.48 23.36
N LYS A 246 40.15 -37.48 23.20
CA LYS A 246 41.04 -37.56 22.02
C LYS A 246 40.26 -37.76 20.72
N GLU A 247 39.22 -38.58 20.73
CA GLU A 247 38.37 -38.80 19.54
C GLU A 247 37.55 -37.58 19.18
N ILE A 248 37.03 -36.86 20.18
CA ILE A 248 36.37 -35.58 19.99
C ILE A 248 37.32 -34.58 19.34
N ASP A 249 38.54 -34.42 19.86
CA ASP A 249 39.54 -33.52 19.28
C ASP A 249 39.90 -33.92 17.84
N ARG A 250 39.96 -35.23 17.54
CA ARG A 250 40.17 -35.75 16.17
C ARG A 250 39.03 -35.38 15.23
N VAL A 251 37.78 -35.55 15.69
CA VAL A 251 36.58 -35.20 14.90
C VAL A 251 36.56 -33.69 14.62
N LEU A 252 36.76 -32.85 15.64
CA LEU A 252 36.81 -31.40 15.47
C LEU A 252 37.94 -30.97 14.52
N ARG A 253 39.09 -31.60 14.60
CA ARG A 253 40.24 -31.33 13.69
C ARG A 253 39.92 -31.67 12.23
N ILE A 254 39.22 -32.79 11.98
CA ILE A 254 38.80 -33.16 10.62
C ILE A 254 37.81 -32.12 10.08
N LEU A 255 36.77 -31.77 10.86
CA LEU A 255 35.81 -30.79 10.45
C LEU A 255 36.43 -29.40 10.21
N SER A 256 37.37 -29.01 11.07
CA SER A 256 38.12 -27.73 10.91
C SER A 256 38.94 -27.72 9.62
N GLY A 257 39.62 -28.85 9.29
CA GLY A 257 40.36 -28.97 8.04
C GLY A 257 39.48 -28.91 6.79
N GLU A 258 38.27 -29.47 6.84
CA GLU A 258 37.30 -29.38 5.74
C GLU A 258 36.73 -27.97 5.61
N CYS A 259 36.48 -27.28 6.72
CA CYS A 259 36.11 -25.85 6.70
C CYS A 259 37.23 -24.98 6.12
N ALA A 260 38.47 -25.22 6.48
CA ALA A 260 39.61 -24.52 5.94
C ALA A 260 39.75 -24.72 4.43
N ALA A 261 39.58 -25.96 3.95
CA ALA A 261 39.62 -26.27 2.51
C ALA A 261 38.54 -25.54 1.69
N GLN A 262 37.44 -25.09 2.33
CA GLN A 262 36.36 -24.34 1.71
C GLN A 262 36.31 -22.87 2.14
N ARG A 263 37.37 -22.38 2.79
CA ARG A 263 37.44 -21.05 3.40
C ARG A 263 37.01 -19.93 2.45
N GLU A 264 37.57 -19.89 1.24
CA GLU A 264 37.27 -18.82 0.28
C GLU A 264 35.80 -18.80 -0.12
N ASN A 265 35.23 -19.97 -0.42
CA ASN A 265 33.82 -20.09 -0.78
C ASN A 265 32.91 -19.68 0.37
N ILE A 266 33.22 -20.11 1.60
CA ILE A 266 32.38 -19.77 2.79
C ILE A 266 32.44 -18.28 3.11
N LEU A 267 33.59 -17.66 3.00
CA LEU A 267 33.74 -16.21 3.20
C LEU A 267 33.06 -15.40 2.11
N TYR A 268 33.14 -15.87 0.87
CA TYR A 268 32.44 -15.24 -0.25
C TYR A 268 30.91 -15.32 -0.08
N ASP A 269 30.39 -16.50 0.27
CA ASP A 269 28.97 -16.69 0.57
C ASP A 269 28.52 -15.83 1.76
N TYR A 270 29.32 -15.74 2.81
CA TYR A 270 29.07 -14.86 3.95
C TYR A 270 28.93 -13.40 3.50
N ASP A 271 29.82 -12.89 2.66
CA ASP A 271 29.76 -11.52 2.15
C ASP A 271 28.50 -11.30 1.28
N LEU A 272 28.17 -12.25 0.39
CA LEU A 272 26.96 -12.20 -0.42
C LEU A 272 25.68 -12.23 0.43
N LEU A 273 25.63 -13.06 1.46
CA LEU A 273 24.49 -13.14 2.38
C LEU A 273 24.29 -11.83 3.14
N VAL A 274 25.37 -11.21 3.62
CA VAL A 274 25.33 -9.90 4.28
C VAL A 274 24.88 -8.80 3.30
N GLN A 275 25.35 -8.85 2.05
CA GLN A 275 24.89 -7.91 1.01
C GLN A 275 23.41 -8.08 0.71
N LEU A 276 22.93 -9.31 0.52
CA LEU A 276 21.52 -9.60 0.28
C LEU A 276 20.65 -9.21 1.48
N ASP A 277 21.08 -9.51 2.71
CA ASP A 277 20.37 -9.09 3.94
C ASP A 277 20.21 -7.56 3.99
N THR A 278 21.28 -6.82 3.66
CA THR A 278 21.23 -5.34 3.57
C THR A 278 20.26 -4.85 2.49
N ILE A 279 20.24 -5.49 1.32
CA ILE A 279 19.33 -5.14 0.21
C ILE A 279 17.87 -5.43 0.60
N PHE A 280 17.61 -6.60 1.21
CA PHE A 280 16.26 -6.92 1.69
C PHE A 280 15.81 -6.04 2.86
N ALA A 281 16.72 -5.60 3.73
CA ALA A 281 16.43 -4.60 4.75
C ALA A 281 15.97 -3.27 4.13
N ARG A 282 16.60 -2.79 3.03
CA ARG A 282 16.16 -1.61 2.27
C ARG A 282 14.76 -1.80 1.71
N ALA A 283 14.45 -2.98 1.19
CA ALA A 283 13.12 -3.31 0.67
C ALA A 283 12.05 -3.36 1.77
N GLN A 284 12.36 -3.94 2.93
CA GLN A 284 11.46 -3.98 4.08
C GLN A 284 11.19 -2.57 4.63
N LEU A 285 12.22 -1.73 4.74
CA LEU A 285 12.06 -0.33 5.12
C LEU A 285 11.17 0.42 4.13
N SER A 286 11.31 0.14 2.82
CA SER A 286 10.45 0.72 1.79
C SER A 286 8.97 0.41 2.02
N TYR A 287 8.62 -0.83 2.40
CA TYR A 287 7.26 -1.18 2.77
C TYR A 287 6.81 -0.50 4.07
N ALA A 288 7.66 -0.49 5.08
CA ALA A 288 7.34 0.10 6.38
C ALA A 288 7.02 1.61 6.30
N MET A 289 7.67 2.33 5.37
CA MET A 289 7.47 3.75 5.15
C MET A 289 6.43 4.07 4.07
N ASP A 290 5.82 3.07 3.43
CA ASP A 290 5.02 3.27 2.21
C ASP A 290 5.78 4.13 1.19
N ALA A 291 7.03 3.74 0.93
CA ALA A 291 7.98 4.45 0.09
C ALA A 291 8.04 3.87 -1.32
N GLY A 292 8.32 4.73 -2.30
CA GLY A 292 8.47 4.36 -3.71
C GLY A 292 9.86 4.68 -4.24
N ARG A 293 10.24 4.04 -5.35
CA ARG A 293 11.46 4.33 -6.08
C ARG A 293 11.39 5.72 -6.71
N PRO A 294 12.30 6.67 -6.39
CA PRO A 294 12.38 7.95 -7.10
C PRO A 294 13.02 7.79 -8.48
N LEU A 295 12.67 8.69 -9.38
CA LEU A 295 13.40 8.88 -10.64
C LEU A 295 14.69 9.61 -10.36
N VAL A 296 15.82 9.09 -10.85
CA VAL A 296 17.14 9.68 -10.67
C VAL A 296 17.44 10.62 -11.83
N ARG A 297 17.89 11.83 -11.53
CA ARG A 297 18.29 12.83 -12.52
C ARG A 297 19.75 13.23 -12.31
N LYS A 298 20.53 13.29 -13.39
CA LYS A 298 21.89 13.87 -13.35
C LYS A 298 21.86 15.39 -13.23
N ARG A 299 20.87 16.03 -13.87
CA ARG A 299 20.56 17.47 -13.83
C ARG A 299 19.06 17.65 -14.02
N GLY A 300 18.50 18.78 -13.61
CA GLY A 300 17.08 19.07 -13.76
C GLY A 300 16.33 19.11 -12.43
N GLY A 301 17.05 19.05 -11.33
CA GLY A 301 16.53 19.34 -9.99
C GLY A 301 15.71 18.24 -9.34
N ILE A 302 14.95 18.64 -8.36
CA ILE A 302 14.13 17.82 -7.48
C ILE A 302 12.66 18.09 -7.81
N ASP A 303 11.84 17.03 -7.84
CA ASP A 303 10.39 17.12 -7.97
C ASP A 303 9.75 16.08 -7.05
N LEU A 304 9.44 16.47 -5.84
CA LEU A 304 8.84 15.60 -4.84
C LEU A 304 7.33 15.81 -4.79
N LYS A 305 6.57 14.75 -5.03
CA LYS A 305 5.11 14.74 -5.01
C LYS A 305 4.63 14.08 -3.74
N ARG A 306 3.84 14.79 -2.93
CA ARG A 306 3.25 14.26 -1.70
C ARG A 306 4.30 13.60 -0.79
N ALA A 307 5.46 14.20 -0.67
CA ALA A 307 6.57 13.70 0.16
C ALA A 307 6.25 13.85 1.65
N ARG A 308 6.63 12.85 2.44
CA ARG A 308 6.51 12.85 3.91
C ARG A 308 7.89 12.75 4.54
N HIS A 309 8.07 13.39 5.68
CA HIS A 309 9.29 13.18 6.45
C HIS A 309 9.28 11.77 7.04
N PRO A 310 10.33 10.94 6.80
CA PRO A 310 10.31 9.52 7.15
C PRO A 310 10.23 9.22 8.66
N LEU A 311 10.64 10.16 9.50
CA LEU A 311 10.63 10.02 10.95
C LEU A 311 9.32 10.51 11.62
N LEU A 312 8.39 11.09 10.84
CA LEU A 312 7.07 11.48 11.34
C LEU A 312 6.09 10.31 11.27
N ASP A 313 5.15 10.29 12.21
CA ASP A 313 4.03 9.34 12.19
C ASP A 313 3.27 9.44 10.84
N PRO A 314 3.23 8.38 10.03
CA PRO A 314 2.58 8.40 8.72
C PRO A 314 1.11 8.81 8.74
N ALA A 315 0.41 8.53 9.85
CA ALA A 315 -1.01 8.89 10.02
C ALA A 315 -1.22 10.38 10.29
N LYS A 316 -0.20 11.09 10.79
CA LYS A 316 -0.26 12.51 11.15
C LYS A 316 0.51 13.41 10.20
N ALA A 317 1.48 12.84 9.46
CA ALA A 317 2.31 13.58 8.53
C ALA A 317 1.49 14.12 7.36
N VAL A 318 1.50 15.43 7.17
CA VAL A 318 0.88 16.07 6.00
C VAL A 318 1.86 16.00 4.83
N PRO A 319 1.47 15.39 3.70
CA PRO A 319 2.36 15.28 2.55
C PRO A 319 2.62 16.64 1.89
N VAL A 320 3.89 16.92 1.58
CA VAL A 320 4.34 18.14 0.92
C VAL A 320 4.70 17.86 -0.54
N THR A 321 4.28 18.72 -1.45
CA THR A 321 4.72 18.72 -2.85
C THR A 321 5.67 19.89 -3.05
N VAL A 322 6.91 19.61 -3.50
CA VAL A 322 7.95 20.63 -3.67
C VAL A 322 8.81 20.30 -4.89
N ALA A 323 9.08 21.30 -5.70
CA ALA A 323 9.99 21.22 -6.83
C ALA A 323 11.12 22.25 -6.66
N LEU A 324 12.31 21.97 -7.22
CA LEU A 324 13.47 22.87 -7.21
C LEU A 324 14.44 22.46 -8.33
N GLY A 325 14.98 23.41 -9.08
CA GLY A 325 15.95 23.16 -10.14
C GLY A 325 15.37 22.99 -11.55
N GLY A 326 14.05 23.18 -11.71
CA GLY A 326 13.36 23.22 -13.01
C GLY A 326 13.16 24.66 -13.48
N ALA A 327 11.99 25.23 -13.19
CA ALA A 327 11.65 26.61 -13.54
C ALA A 327 12.42 27.64 -12.68
N TYR A 328 12.88 27.26 -11.52
CA TYR A 328 13.63 28.10 -10.58
C TYR A 328 14.72 27.28 -9.87
N ASP A 329 15.83 27.93 -9.57
CA ASP A 329 16.99 27.37 -8.87
C ASP A 329 16.96 27.62 -7.37
N THR A 330 16.10 28.55 -6.93
CA THR A 330 16.00 28.99 -5.54
C THR A 330 14.55 29.04 -5.07
N LEU A 331 14.29 28.44 -3.90
CA LEU A 331 12.99 28.44 -3.25
C LEU A 331 13.07 29.16 -1.92
N VAL A 332 12.30 30.27 -1.77
CA VAL A 332 12.19 31.04 -0.53
C VAL A 332 10.89 30.68 0.18
N ILE A 333 11.02 29.98 1.31
CA ILE A 333 9.87 29.46 2.08
C ILE A 333 9.55 30.42 3.23
N THR A 334 8.33 30.93 3.27
CA THR A 334 7.86 31.91 4.25
C THR A 334 6.73 31.35 5.09
N GLY A 335 6.38 32.02 6.18
CA GLY A 335 5.28 31.61 7.08
C GLY A 335 5.72 31.52 8.55
N PRO A 336 4.81 31.15 9.48
CA PRO A 336 5.13 31.04 10.90
C PRO A 336 6.10 29.87 11.17
N ASN A 337 6.92 29.95 12.25
CA ASN A 337 7.87 28.90 12.60
C ASN A 337 7.19 27.57 12.88
N THR A 338 6.01 27.58 13.47
CA THR A 338 5.18 26.39 13.71
C THR A 338 4.59 25.78 12.44
N GLY A 339 4.70 26.45 11.26
CA GLY A 339 4.07 26.05 10.00
C GLY A 339 4.74 24.87 9.28
N GLY A 340 5.88 24.38 9.76
CA GLY A 340 6.60 23.25 9.15
C GLY A 340 7.68 23.66 8.14
N LYS A 341 8.16 24.90 8.15
CA LYS A 341 9.26 25.38 7.29
C LYS A 341 10.51 24.50 7.39
N THR A 342 11.04 24.35 8.62
CA THR A 342 12.22 23.53 8.93
C THR A 342 12.02 22.06 8.55
N VAL A 343 10.83 21.52 8.81
CA VAL A 343 10.48 20.14 8.42
C VAL A 343 10.49 19.97 6.90
N THR A 344 10.01 20.96 6.16
CA THR A 344 10.05 20.96 4.68
C THR A 344 11.48 20.95 4.15
N LEU A 345 12.38 21.81 4.71
CA LEU A 345 13.80 21.80 4.36
C LEU A 345 14.46 20.46 4.67
N LYS A 346 14.26 19.94 5.89
CA LYS A 346 14.78 18.62 6.29
C LYS A 346 14.28 17.53 5.35
N THR A 347 12.98 17.51 5.03
CA THR A 347 12.40 16.54 4.11
C THR A 347 13.06 16.60 2.75
N LEU A 348 13.25 17.80 2.19
CA LEU A 348 13.88 17.99 0.88
C LEU A 348 15.30 17.40 0.85
N GLY A 349 16.14 17.76 1.83
CA GLY A 349 17.51 17.27 1.91
C GLY A 349 17.60 15.78 2.23
N LEU A 350 16.85 15.33 3.23
CA LEU A 350 16.88 13.94 3.70
C LEU A 350 16.44 12.96 2.60
N LEU A 351 15.38 13.25 1.85
CA LEU A 351 14.92 12.36 0.78
C LEU A 351 15.93 12.26 -0.37
N CYS A 352 16.67 13.33 -0.66
CA CYS A 352 17.79 13.27 -1.62
C CYS A 352 18.91 12.36 -1.10
N LEU A 353 19.32 12.51 0.16
CA LEU A 353 20.33 11.66 0.79
C LEU A 353 19.89 10.18 0.86
N MET A 354 18.62 9.93 1.19
CA MET A 354 18.05 8.57 1.18
C MET A 354 18.15 7.93 -0.20
N ALA A 355 17.70 8.62 -1.23
CA ALA A 355 17.79 8.14 -2.61
C ALA A 355 19.25 7.83 -3.03
N GLN A 356 20.20 8.69 -2.65
CA GLN A 356 21.62 8.49 -2.91
C GLN A 356 22.22 7.33 -2.11
N CYS A 357 21.59 6.89 -1.03
CA CYS A 357 21.91 5.65 -0.31
C CYS A 357 21.22 4.41 -0.90
N GLY A 358 20.48 4.52 -2.01
CA GLY A 358 19.71 3.42 -2.60
C GLY A 358 18.43 3.10 -1.83
N LEU A 359 17.95 4.00 -0.97
CA LEU A 359 16.68 3.85 -0.26
C LEU A 359 15.53 4.44 -1.08
N HIS A 360 14.39 3.76 -1.08
CA HIS A 360 13.15 4.34 -1.55
C HIS A 360 12.71 5.48 -0.64
N ILE A 361 11.98 6.43 -1.20
CA ILE A 361 11.53 7.63 -0.48
C ILE A 361 10.02 7.61 -0.24
N PRO A 362 9.52 8.05 0.93
CA PRO A 362 8.10 8.17 1.22
C PRO A 362 7.47 9.37 0.48
N ALA A 363 7.36 9.24 -0.84
CA ALA A 363 6.81 10.24 -1.75
C ALA A 363 5.92 9.58 -2.81
N GLY A 364 5.05 10.36 -3.43
CA GLY A 364 4.15 9.88 -4.48
C GLY A 364 4.90 9.47 -5.75
N ASP A 365 4.23 8.65 -6.57
CA ASP A 365 4.76 8.16 -7.84
C ASP A 365 5.29 9.29 -8.73
N GLN A 366 6.32 8.97 -9.54
CA GLN A 366 7.02 9.92 -10.41
C GLN A 366 7.75 11.07 -9.68
N SER A 367 7.97 10.94 -8.37
CA SER A 367 8.90 11.84 -7.69
C SER A 367 10.31 11.65 -8.22
N ALA A 368 11.03 12.76 -8.42
CA ALA A 368 12.37 12.75 -9.01
C ALA A 368 13.35 13.48 -8.11
N VAL A 369 14.57 12.96 -8.03
CA VAL A 369 15.67 13.57 -7.28
C VAL A 369 16.90 13.72 -8.17
N GLN A 370 17.58 14.85 -8.04
CA GLN A 370 18.90 15.03 -8.61
C GLN A 370 19.96 14.46 -7.66
N VAL A 371 21.00 13.87 -8.23
CA VAL A 371 22.18 13.43 -7.46
C VAL A 371 23.09 14.61 -7.22
N PHE A 372 23.43 14.85 -5.98
CA PHE A 372 24.31 15.92 -5.54
C PHE A 372 25.63 15.37 -5.02
N ASP A 373 26.71 16.11 -5.28
CA ASP A 373 28.00 15.82 -4.67
C ASP A 373 27.99 16.21 -3.18
N ARG A 374 27.20 17.24 -2.84
CA ARG A 374 27.04 17.75 -1.48
C ARG A 374 25.62 18.24 -1.22
N VAL A 375 25.07 17.86 -0.09
CA VAL A 375 23.88 18.46 0.51
C VAL A 375 24.34 19.21 1.76
N LEU A 376 24.33 20.52 1.71
CA LEU A 376 24.84 21.39 2.77
C LEU A 376 23.66 22.07 3.48
N ALA A 377 23.58 21.94 4.79
CA ALA A 377 22.45 22.43 5.56
C ALA A 377 22.93 23.27 6.75
N ASP A 378 22.41 24.48 6.85
CA ASP A 378 22.42 25.31 8.04
C ASP A 378 21.00 25.33 8.61
N VAL A 379 20.67 24.33 9.44
CA VAL A 379 19.31 24.06 9.96
C VAL A 379 19.41 23.72 11.44
N GLY A 380 18.53 24.33 12.24
CA GLY A 380 18.36 24.03 13.66
C GLY A 380 18.95 25.11 14.57
N ASP A 381 18.37 25.21 15.78
CA ASP A 381 18.86 26.09 16.85
C ASP A 381 20.05 25.45 17.56
N GLU A 382 21.25 25.98 17.38
CA GLU A 382 22.41 25.63 18.19
C GLU A 382 22.28 26.27 19.60
N GLN A 383 21.25 25.89 20.35
CA GLN A 383 21.06 26.28 21.76
C GLN A 383 21.92 25.43 22.72
N SER A 384 23.15 25.09 22.34
CA SER A 384 24.06 24.47 23.29
C SER A 384 24.67 25.56 24.17
N ILE A 385 24.38 25.47 25.47
CA ILE A 385 24.90 26.36 26.53
C ILE A 385 26.45 26.42 26.54
N GLU A 386 27.13 25.51 25.85
CA GLU A 386 28.60 25.40 25.83
C GLU A 386 29.26 26.28 24.76
N GLN A 387 28.52 26.86 23.82
CA GLN A 387 29.10 27.76 22.78
C GLN A 387 28.71 29.20 23.07
N SER A 388 29.67 29.99 23.47
CA SER A 388 29.56 31.42 23.83
C SER A 388 29.37 32.38 22.61
N LEU A 389 29.16 31.85 21.39
CA LEU A 389 28.86 32.62 20.21
C LEU A 389 27.35 32.94 20.16
N SER A 390 26.97 34.17 19.76
CA SER A 390 25.57 34.48 19.49
C SER A 390 25.08 33.57 18.35
N THR A 391 23.80 33.19 18.35
CA THR A 391 23.16 32.36 17.33
C THR A 391 23.44 32.87 15.91
N PHE A 392 23.45 34.20 15.70
CA PHE A 392 23.83 34.82 14.44
C PHE A 392 25.26 34.48 14.00
N SER A 393 26.22 34.54 14.94
CA SER A 393 27.64 34.28 14.60
C SER A 393 27.85 32.80 14.20
N ALA A 394 27.17 31.89 14.85
CA ALA A 394 27.25 30.46 14.54
C ALA A 394 26.67 30.14 13.16
N HIS A 395 25.47 30.65 12.84
CA HIS A 395 24.87 30.53 11.51
C HIS A 395 25.74 31.17 10.42
N MET A 396 26.33 32.34 10.72
CA MET A 396 27.22 33.03 9.75
C MET A 396 28.50 32.25 9.51
N ALA A 397 29.11 31.64 10.53
CA ALA A 397 30.27 30.79 10.38
C ALA A 397 29.97 29.57 9.49
N ASN A 398 28.85 28.88 9.73
CA ASN A 398 28.39 27.79 8.87
C ASN A 398 28.12 28.27 7.44
N THR A 399 27.43 29.40 7.27
CA THR A 399 27.16 30.00 5.96
C THR A 399 28.47 30.28 5.21
N VAL A 400 29.50 30.84 5.85
CA VAL A 400 30.81 31.09 5.23
C VAL A 400 31.44 29.79 4.71
N GLU A 401 31.41 28.74 5.48
CA GLU A 401 31.91 27.42 5.04
C GLU A 401 31.06 26.81 3.92
N ILE A 402 29.73 26.95 3.98
CA ILE A 402 28.83 26.55 2.89
C ILE A 402 29.20 27.28 1.60
N LEU A 403 29.38 28.62 1.67
CA LEU A 403 29.71 29.41 0.51
C LEU A 403 31.06 29.02 -0.11
N LYS A 404 32.04 28.56 0.67
CA LYS A 404 33.34 28.07 0.14
C LYS A 404 33.19 26.76 -0.64
N LEU A 405 32.23 25.88 -0.20
CA LEU A 405 32.06 24.55 -0.76
C LEU A 405 30.98 24.48 -1.86
N ALA A 406 30.18 25.51 -1.98
CA ALA A 406 29.06 25.58 -2.91
C ALA A 406 29.52 25.57 -4.38
N ASP A 407 28.89 24.68 -5.17
CA ASP A 407 29.08 24.53 -6.61
C ASP A 407 27.78 24.10 -7.32
N GLU A 408 27.82 23.89 -8.63
CA GLU A 408 26.68 23.51 -9.48
C GLU A 408 26.07 22.13 -9.14
N LYS A 409 26.75 21.32 -8.33
CA LYS A 409 26.32 20.00 -7.89
C LYS A 409 25.94 19.98 -6.41
N SER A 410 25.75 21.13 -5.82
CA SER A 410 25.41 21.30 -4.42
C SER A 410 23.93 21.61 -4.25
N LEU A 411 23.29 21.00 -3.23
CA LEU A 411 22.00 21.41 -2.67
C LEU A 411 22.26 22.15 -1.36
N ILE A 412 21.76 23.37 -1.24
CA ILE A 412 21.99 24.22 -0.07
C ILE A 412 20.64 24.51 0.62
N LEU A 413 20.62 24.30 1.92
CA LEU A 413 19.43 24.44 2.76
C LEU A 413 19.73 25.41 3.90
N PHE A 414 19.08 26.56 3.90
CA PHE A 414 19.21 27.58 4.94
C PHE A 414 17.92 27.68 5.75
N ASP A 415 17.98 27.52 7.05
CA ASP A 415 16.85 27.80 7.92
C ASP A 415 17.04 29.16 8.60
N GLU A 416 15.98 29.97 8.59
CA GLU A 416 15.94 31.34 9.14
C GLU A 416 17.11 32.23 8.70
N LEU A 417 17.44 32.22 7.39
CA LEU A 417 18.58 32.91 6.83
C LEU A 417 18.56 34.42 7.17
N GLY A 418 19.63 34.90 7.80
CA GLY A 418 19.82 36.30 8.23
C GLY A 418 19.20 36.63 9.60
N ALA A 419 18.59 35.66 10.28
CA ALA A 419 17.99 35.90 11.62
C ALA A 419 19.06 36.16 12.69
N GLY A 420 18.69 36.86 13.77
CA GLY A 420 19.54 37.10 14.93
C GLY A 420 20.36 38.40 14.89
N THR A 421 20.12 39.28 13.88
CA THR A 421 20.72 40.64 13.78
C THR A 421 19.67 41.67 13.47
N ASP A 422 20.03 42.91 13.19
CA ASP A 422 19.14 43.95 12.70
C ASP A 422 18.36 43.45 11.48
N PRO A 423 17.02 43.59 11.42
CA PRO A 423 16.18 43.03 10.37
C PRO A 423 16.58 43.55 8.97
N VAL A 424 16.99 44.81 8.81
CA VAL A 424 17.39 45.38 7.52
C VAL A 424 18.73 44.83 7.07
N GLU A 425 19.68 44.73 7.95
CA GLU A 425 21.01 44.17 7.66
C GLU A 425 20.88 42.66 7.40
N GLY A 426 20.09 41.93 8.21
CA GLY A 426 19.86 40.52 8.03
C GLY A 426 19.20 40.17 6.70
N ALA A 427 18.19 40.92 6.28
CA ALA A 427 17.55 40.78 4.98
C ALA A 427 18.50 41.06 3.83
N ALA A 428 19.31 42.11 3.90
CA ALA A 428 20.30 42.47 2.88
C ALA A 428 21.39 41.40 2.73
N LEU A 429 21.89 40.87 3.85
CA LEU A 429 22.84 39.75 3.88
C LEU A 429 22.28 38.49 3.28
N ALA A 430 21.03 38.13 3.66
CA ALA A 430 20.35 36.95 3.14
C ALA A 430 20.19 37.02 1.62
N ILE A 431 19.76 38.13 1.07
CA ILE A 431 19.68 38.38 -0.39
C ILE A 431 21.05 38.20 -1.05
N ALA A 432 22.08 38.81 -0.49
CA ALA A 432 23.44 38.72 -1.03
C ALA A 432 23.98 37.27 -1.01
N ILE A 433 23.72 36.51 0.08
CA ILE A 433 24.13 35.12 0.19
C ILE A 433 23.40 34.27 -0.87
N ILE A 434 22.08 34.40 -1.01
CA ILE A 434 21.33 33.70 -2.05
C ILE A 434 21.87 34.03 -3.45
N GLN A 435 22.14 35.27 -3.74
CA GLN A 435 22.70 35.68 -5.04
C GLN A 435 24.09 35.08 -5.28
N ASP A 436 24.95 34.97 -4.26
CA ASP A 436 26.27 34.36 -4.39
C ASP A 436 26.16 32.85 -4.67
N VAL A 437 25.31 32.15 -3.96
CA VAL A 437 25.04 30.71 -4.18
C VAL A 437 24.51 30.47 -5.59
N ARG A 438 23.56 31.29 -6.05
CA ARG A 438 23.03 31.23 -7.41
C ARG A 438 24.09 31.43 -8.48
N ARG A 439 25.01 32.40 -8.30
CA ARG A 439 26.16 32.62 -9.22
C ARG A 439 27.03 31.37 -9.32
N LYS A 440 27.13 30.56 -8.29
CA LYS A 440 27.86 29.30 -8.26
C LYS A 440 27.07 28.13 -8.87
N GLY A 441 25.80 28.36 -9.22
CA GLY A 441 24.93 27.38 -9.86
C GLY A 441 24.32 26.34 -8.93
N ALA A 442 24.43 26.48 -7.60
CA ALA A 442 23.83 25.55 -6.64
C ALA A 442 22.33 25.73 -6.54
N LEU A 443 21.61 24.62 -6.26
CA LEU A 443 20.20 24.68 -5.92
C LEU A 443 20.00 25.06 -4.45
N THR A 444 19.07 25.95 -4.17
CA THR A 444 18.91 26.53 -2.83
C THR A 444 17.47 26.52 -2.37
N ALA A 445 17.24 26.08 -1.15
CA ALA A 445 15.99 26.34 -0.44
C ALA A 445 16.30 27.07 0.87
N ALA A 446 15.65 28.19 1.10
CA ALA A 446 15.87 29.01 2.28
C ALA A 446 14.56 29.34 2.95
N THR A 447 14.49 29.29 4.29
CA THR A 447 13.37 29.79 5.05
C THR A 447 13.66 31.19 5.58
N THR A 448 12.65 32.01 5.66
CA THR A 448 12.77 33.35 6.22
C THR A 448 11.43 33.89 6.72
N HIS A 449 11.49 34.93 7.51
CA HIS A 449 10.32 35.73 7.91
C HIS A 449 10.40 37.18 7.41
N TYR A 450 11.47 37.55 6.67
CA TYR A 450 11.66 38.91 6.13
C TYR A 450 10.80 39.18 4.91
N ALA A 451 10.17 40.39 4.90
CA ALA A 451 9.34 40.84 3.78
C ALA A 451 10.15 41.13 2.52
N GLU A 452 11.39 41.61 2.68
CA GLU A 452 12.33 41.94 1.61
C GLU A 452 12.68 40.70 0.76
N LEU A 453 12.82 39.52 1.40
CA LEU A 453 13.09 38.29 0.67
C LEU A 453 11.85 37.80 -0.11
N LYS A 454 10.63 38.05 0.39
CA LYS A 454 9.40 37.81 -0.38
C LYS A 454 9.38 38.64 -1.66
N THR A 455 9.70 39.93 -1.55
CA THR A 455 9.77 40.86 -2.68
C THR A 455 10.89 40.48 -3.64
N PHE A 456 12.07 40.15 -3.12
CA PHE A 456 13.20 39.63 -3.91
C PHE A 456 12.80 38.39 -4.73
N ALA A 457 12.11 37.44 -4.15
CA ALA A 457 11.66 36.25 -4.85
C ALA A 457 10.57 36.54 -5.91
N MET A 458 9.76 37.60 -5.73
CA MET A 458 8.76 37.98 -6.73
C MET A 458 9.35 38.71 -7.92
N THR A 459 10.49 39.43 -7.71
CA THR A 459 11.08 40.30 -8.71
C THR A 459 12.31 39.69 -9.42
N THR A 460 12.84 38.58 -8.90
CA THR A 460 14.06 37.98 -9.43
C THR A 460 13.75 36.67 -10.17
N ALA A 461 14.04 36.65 -11.46
CA ALA A 461 13.88 35.48 -12.30
C ALA A 461 14.69 34.29 -11.75
N GLY A 462 14.07 33.10 -11.67
CA GLY A 462 14.72 31.90 -11.15
C GLY A 462 14.65 31.75 -9.62
N VAL A 463 14.06 32.70 -8.90
CA VAL A 463 13.72 32.59 -7.48
C VAL A 463 12.20 32.47 -7.34
N GLU A 464 11.73 31.53 -6.54
CA GLU A 464 10.32 31.30 -6.34
C GLU A 464 9.93 31.43 -4.87
N ASN A 465 8.76 31.98 -4.62
CA ASN A 465 8.19 32.01 -3.28
C ASN A 465 7.45 30.71 -2.94
N ALA A 466 7.51 30.32 -1.69
CA ALA A 466 6.62 29.33 -1.13
C ALA A 466 6.14 29.76 0.26
N SER A 467 4.97 29.32 0.64
CA SER A 467 4.44 29.60 2.00
C SER A 467 3.91 28.35 2.66
N CYS A 468 4.15 28.24 3.97
CA CYS A 468 3.48 27.24 4.80
C CYS A 468 2.10 27.79 5.17
N GLU A 469 1.04 27.06 4.77
CA GLU A 469 -0.34 27.43 5.02
C GLU A 469 -0.65 27.38 6.52
N PHE A 470 -1.35 28.38 7.01
CA PHE A 470 -1.78 28.49 8.41
C PHE A 470 -3.27 28.77 8.48
N ASP A 471 -3.99 27.95 9.24
CA ASP A 471 -5.43 28.15 9.44
C ASP A 471 -5.68 29.15 10.59
N VAL A 472 -6.06 30.35 10.23
CA VAL A 472 -6.38 31.44 11.17
C VAL A 472 -7.64 31.12 11.98
N GLN A 473 -8.55 30.27 11.47
CA GLN A 473 -9.78 29.92 12.19
C GLN A 473 -9.50 28.94 13.34
N THR A 474 -8.62 27.98 13.15
CA THR A 474 -8.27 27.00 14.19
C THR A 474 -7.03 27.38 14.98
N LEU A 475 -6.26 28.39 14.56
CA LEU A 475 -4.92 28.75 15.03
C LEU A 475 -3.94 27.59 14.97
N ARG A 476 -4.08 26.75 13.95
CA ARG A 476 -3.21 25.58 13.74
C ARG A 476 -2.54 25.63 12.39
N PRO A 477 -1.30 25.16 12.28
CA PRO A 477 -0.67 24.96 10.99
C PRO A 477 -1.38 23.83 10.24
N THR A 478 -1.57 24.01 8.94
CA THR A 478 -2.05 22.93 8.06
C THR A 478 -0.91 22.07 7.54
N TYR A 479 0.35 22.53 7.71
CA TYR A 479 1.58 21.92 7.20
C TYR A 479 1.62 21.76 5.66
N ARG A 480 0.72 22.42 4.94
CA ARG A 480 0.73 22.43 3.46
C ARG A 480 1.66 23.51 2.95
N LEU A 481 2.48 23.15 1.96
CA LEU A 481 3.34 24.10 1.25
C LEU A 481 2.64 24.60 -0.02
N LEU A 482 2.61 25.92 -0.19
CA LEU A 482 2.01 26.59 -1.32
C LEU A 482 3.13 27.28 -2.11
N ILE A 483 3.43 26.76 -3.30
CA ILE A 483 4.46 27.32 -4.19
C ILE A 483 3.86 28.43 -5.04
N GLY A 484 4.65 29.47 -5.36
CA GLY A 484 4.25 30.62 -6.18
C GLY A 484 3.56 31.72 -5.39
N ILE A 485 3.34 31.55 -4.09
CA ILE A 485 2.64 32.52 -3.24
C ILE A 485 3.45 32.81 -1.99
N PRO A 486 3.85 34.07 -1.76
CA PRO A 486 4.48 34.46 -0.52
C PRO A 486 3.50 34.37 0.65
N GLY A 487 3.99 33.95 1.81
CA GLY A 487 3.18 33.86 3.03
C GLY A 487 2.80 35.25 3.57
N LYS A 488 1.53 35.43 3.94
CA LYS A 488 1.10 36.62 4.66
C LYS A 488 1.47 36.54 6.14
N SER A 489 1.63 37.69 6.75
CA SER A 489 1.73 37.78 8.20
C SER A 489 0.35 37.58 8.82
N ASN A 490 0.22 36.65 9.78
CA ASN A 490 -1.01 36.40 10.48
C ASN A 490 -0.99 36.97 11.92
N ALA A 491 0.01 37.78 12.28
CA ALA A 491 0.20 38.25 13.64
C ALA A 491 -1.03 38.96 14.19
N PHE A 492 -1.60 39.90 13.46
CA PHE A 492 -2.80 40.63 13.91
C PHE A 492 -4.06 39.75 14.02
N ALA A 493 -4.23 38.82 13.08
CA ALA A 493 -5.34 37.87 13.11
C ALA A 493 -5.22 36.91 14.30
N ILE A 494 -4.01 36.44 14.58
CA ILE A 494 -3.70 35.59 15.73
C ILE A 494 -3.92 36.35 17.03
N SER A 495 -3.37 37.58 17.15
CA SER A 495 -3.49 38.44 18.35
C SER A 495 -4.95 38.76 18.68
N ARG A 496 -5.75 39.13 17.68
CA ARG A 496 -7.19 39.35 17.82
C ARG A 496 -7.91 38.14 18.41
N ARG A 497 -7.58 36.95 17.88
CA ARG A 497 -8.22 35.71 18.31
C ARG A 497 -7.77 35.26 19.70
N LEU A 498 -6.58 35.62 20.10
CA LEU A 498 -6.06 35.39 21.46
C LEU A 498 -6.62 36.38 22.48
N GLY A 499 -7.40 37.39 22.01
CA GLY A 499 -8.10 38.32 22.88
C GLY A 499 -7.41 39.67 23.04
N LEU A 500 -6.42 40.01 22.19
CA LEU A 500 -5.84 41.36 22.19
C LEU A 500 -6.89 42.36 21.71
N ASP A 501 -7.00 43.48 22.40
CA ASP A 501 -8.01 44.51 22.15
C ASP A 501 -7.85 45.13 20.74
N GLU A 502 -8.95 45.32 20.04
CA GLU A 502 -8.93 45.80 18.67
C GLU A 502 -8.26 47.20 18.54
N SER A 503 -8.41 48.06 19.57
CA SER A 503 -7.73 49.35 19.63
C SER A 503 -6.21 49.21 19.57
N VAL A 504 -5.63 48.24 20.29
CA VAL A 504 -4.19 47.96 20.26
C VAL A 504 -3.74 47.45 18.89
N ILE A 505 -4.59 46.66 18.24
CA ILE A 505 -4.29 46.15 16.90
C ILE A 505 -4.37 47.27 15.86
N GLU A 506 -5.33 48.19 15.98
CA GLU A 506 -5.45 49.35 15.10
C GLU A 506 -4.29 50.31 15.28
N ASP A 507 -3.89 50.60 16.53
CA ASP A 507 -2.73 51.41 16.83
C ASP A 507 -1.44 50.80 16.26
N ALA A 508 -1.26 49.47 16.39
CA ALA A 508 -0.15 48.79 15.80
C ALA A 508 -0.13 48.85 14.28
N LYS A 509 -1.27 48.72 13.60
CA LYS A 509 -1.40 48.90 12.16
C LYS A 509 -1.05 50.32 11.71
N ALA A 510 -1.45 51.33 12.49
CA ALA A 510 -1.13 52.73 12.20
C ALA A 510 0.37 53.06 12.26
N GLN A 511 1.16 52.24 12.98
CA GLN A 511 2.63 52.36 13.01
C GLN A 511 3.33 51.65 11.79
N MET A 512 2.56 50.86 11.02
CA MET A 512 3.12 50.20 9.83
C MET A 512 3.19 51.13 8.63
N ASP A 513 4.19 50.97 7.80
CA ASP A 513 4.34 51.73 6.56
C ASP A 513 3.19 51.37 5.58
N SER A 514 2.67 52.38 4.87
CA SER A 514 1.52 52.26 4.00
C SER A 514 1.74 51.31 2.81
N GLU A 515 3.00 51.14 2.35
CA GLU A 515 3.33 50.18 1.30
C GLU A 515 3.24 48.74 1.78
N SER A 516 3.70 48.48 3.01
CA SER A 516 3.64 47.15 3.65
C SER A 516 2.18 46.72 3.87
N VAL A 517 1.30 47.66 4.26
CA VAL A 517 -0.13 47.33 4.44
C VAL A 517 -0.81 47.02 3.12
N ARG A 518 -0.56 47.78 2.07
CA ARG A 518 -1.10 47.50 0.71
C ARG A 518 -0.61 46.17 0.15
N PHE A 519 0.64 45.82 0.38
CA PHE A 519 1.22 44.56 -0.06
C PHE A 519 0.54 43.36 0.63
N GLU A 520 0.35 43.40 1.95
CA GLU A 520 -0.38 42.39 2.72
C GLU A 520 -1.86 42.25 2.30
N ASP A 521 -2.53 43.32 1.94
CA ASP A 521 -3.90 43.33 1.44
C ASP A 521 -4.01 42.61 0.08
N VAL A 522 -3.07 42.84 -0.84
CA VAL A 522 -3.00 42.16 -2.14
C VAL A 522 -2.75 40.67 -1.94
N LEU A 523 -1.84 40.30 -1.04
CA LEU A 523 -1.57 38.90 -0.69
C LEU A 523 -2.82 38.21 -0.14
N THR A 524 -3.60 38.90 0.69
CA THR A 524 -4.84 38.37 1.26
C THR A 524 -5.86 38.08 0.16
N GLN A 525 -6.08 39.00 -0.78
CA GLN A 525 -6.99 38.79 -1.90
C GLN A 525 -6.54 37.65 -2.84
N LEU A 526 -5.24 37.51 -3.08
CA LEU A 526 -4.67 36.43 -3.87
C LEU A 526 -4.93 35.06 -3.21
N GLU A 527 -4.71 34.96 -1.93
CA GLU A 527 -4.92 33.73 -1.19
C GLU A 527 -6.41 33.33 -1.14
N GLU A 528 -7.32 34.28 -0.94
CA GLU A 528 -8.76 34.00 -1.00
C GLU A 528 -9.21 33.51 -2.38
N LYS A 529 -8.73 34.14 -3.46
CA LYS A 529 -9.01 33.69 -4.84
C LYS A 529 -8.49 32.28 -5.09
N ARG A 530 -7.28 32.02 -4.63
CA ARG A 530 -6.67 30.68 -4.76
C ARG A 530 -7.48 29.62 -4.01
N GLN A 531 -7.84 29.87 -2.74
CA GLN A 531 -8.63 28.93 -1.96
C GLN A 531 -9.98 28.61 -2.62
N ARG A 532 -10.60 29.61 -3.27
CA ARG A 532 -11.84 29.39 -4.04
C ARG A 532 -11.60 28.52 -5.26
N LEU A 533 -10.48 28.73 -5.98
CA LEU A 533 -10.09 27.92 -7.14
C LEU A 533 -9.77 26.49 -6.74
N GLU A 534 -9.00 26.28 -5.66
CA GLU A 534 -8.68 24.93 -5.17
C GLU A 534 -9.93 24.16 -4.72
N LYS A 535 -10.87 24.83 -4.03
CA LYS A 535 -12.15 24.20 -3.68
C LYS A 535 -12.92 23.78 -4.93
N ALA A 536 -13.02 24.68 -5.91
CA ALA A 536 -13.72 24.38 -7.16
C ALA A 536 -13.02 23.24 -7.94
N GLN A 537 -11.69 23.24 -7.98
CA GLN A 537 -10.93 22.16 -8.62
C GLN A 537 -11.08 20.82 -7.87
N GLY A 538 -11.02 20.84 -6.53
CA GLY A 538 -11.23 19.64 -5.72
C GLY A 538 -12.65 19.06 -5.86
N GLU A 539 -13.66 19.89 -6.01
CA GLU A 539 -15.03 19.48 -6.32
C GLU A 539 -15.14 18.89 -7.73
N ALA A 540 -14.50 19.52 -8.72
CA ALA A 540 -14.45 19.02 -10.09
C ALA A 540 -13.74 17.65 -10.17
N ASP A 541 -12.60 17.48 -9.51
CA ASP A 541 -11.86 16.22 -9.45
C ASP A 541 -12.67 15.10 -8.75
N ARG A 542 -13.41 15.45 -7.70
CA ARG A 542 -14.31 14.53 -7.02
C ARG A 542 -15.44 14.04 -7.93
N LEU A 543 -16.07 14.97 -8.63
CA LEU A 543 -17.12 14.66 -9.58
C LEU A 543 -16.60 13.84 -10.77
N TRP A 544 -15.39 14.14 -11.20
CA TRP A 544 -14.75 13.41 -12.30
C TRP A 544 -14.46 11.94 -11.92
N ARG A 545 -13.88 11.70 -10.73
CA ARG A 545 -13.66 10.35 -10.20
C ARG A 545 -14.96 9.58 -10.01
N GLN A 546 -15.99 10.25 -9.52
CA GLN A 546 -17.31 9.64 -9.34
C GLN A 546 -17.92 9.25 -10.69
N ARG A 547 -17.82 10.09 -11.71
CA ARG A 547 -18.25 9.78 -13.08
C ARG A 547 -17.47 8.60 -13.69
N GLU A 548 -16.16 8.56 -13.47
CA GLU A 548 -15.33 7.46 -13.97
C GLU A 548 -15.70 6.13 -13.30
N GLU A 549 -15.95 6.15 -12.01
CA GLU A 549 -16.41 4.98 -11.25
C GLU A 549 -17.79 4.52 -11.70
N ASP A 550 -18.73 5.45 -11.92
CA ASP A 550 -20.08 5.16 -12.40
C ASP A 550 -20.05 4.64 -13.85
N ALA A 551 -19.21 5.22 -14.70
CA ALA A 551 -18.99 4.72 -16.05
C ALA A 551 -18.40 3.30 -16.07
N ARG A 552 -17.49 2.99 -15.15
CA ARG A 552 -16.94 1.64 -15.00
C ARG A 552 -18.02 0.65 -14.53
N LYS A 553 -18.84 1.02 -13.54
CA LYS A 553 -19.98 0.22 -13.07
C LYS A 553 -21.00 -0.02 -14.18
N ALA A 554 -21.29 1.00 -14.97
CA ALA A 554 -22.22 0.89 -16.10
C ALA A 554 -21.67 -0.04 -17.21
N ARG A 555 -20.35 -0.03 -17.48
CA ARG A 555 -19.74 -0.98 -18.43
C ARG A 555 -19.84 -2.41 -17.93
N THR A 556 -19.47 -2.68 -16.69
CA THR A 556 -19.57 -4.03 -16.12
C THR A 556 -21.00 -4.54 -16.07
N PHE A 557 -21.97 -3.66 -15.78
CA PHE A 557 -23.38 -4.02 -15.80
C PHE A 557 -23.87 -4.36 -17.24
N ARG A 558 -23.45 -3.59 -18.25
CA ARG A 558 -23.78 -3.89 -19.66
C ARG A 558 -23.21 -5.24 -20.08
N GLU A 559 -21.96 -5.53 -19.77
CA GLU A 559 -21.34 -6.82 -20.07
C GLU A 559 -22.06 -8.00 -19.40
N GLN A 560 -22.49 -7.81 -18.16
CA GLN A 560 -23.28 -8.83 -17.44
C GLN A 560 -24.67 -9.04 -18.09
N MET A 561 -25.33 -7.95 -18.50
CA MET A 561 -26.60 -8.01 -19.17
C MET A 561 -26.49 -8.67 -20.58
N GLU A 562 -25.46 -8.39 -21.33
CA GLU A 562 -25.20 -9.07 -22.62
C GLU A 562 -24.97 -10.57 -22.41
N LYS A 563 -24.11 -10.95 -21.46
CA LYS A 563 -23.90 -12.37 -21.11
C LYS A 563 -25.17 -13.06 -20.63
N ALA A 564 -25.98 -12.38 -19.83
CA ALA A 564 -27.28 -12.93 -19.40
C ALA A 564 -28.26 -13.10 -20.56
N LYS A 565 -28.31 -12.15 -21.49
CA LYS A 565 -29.13 -12.21 -22.71
C LYS A 565 -28.69 -13.35 -23.63
N ASP A 566 -27.39 -13.52 -23.88
CA ASP A 566 -26.86 -14.62 -24.68
C ASP A 566 -27.11 -15.98 -24.07
N ASN A 567 -26.95 -16.10 -22.74
CA ASN A 567 -27.28 -17.32 -21.99
C ASN A 567 -28.79 -17.65 -22.03
N ALA A 568 -29.67 -16.65 -21.96
CA ALA A 568 -31.11 -16.84 -22.05
C ALA A 568 -31.51 -17.28 -23.47
N ARG A 569 -30.86 -16.67 -24.48
CA ARG A 569 -31.09 -17.03 -25.91
C ARG A 569 -30.65 -18.46 -26.19
N THR A 570 -29.45 -18.86 -25.81
CA THR A 570 -28.92 -20.23 -25.99
C THR A 570 -29.76 -21.27 -25.25
N LYS A 571 -30.23 -20.98 -24.02
CA LYS A 571 -31.19 -21.85 -23.31
C LYS A 571 -32.53 -21.96 -24.02
N GLY A 572 -33.04 -20.83 -24.53
CA GLY A 572 -34.31 -20.83 -25.28
C GLY A 572 -34.20 -21.62 -26.60
N GLU A 573 -33.11 -21.47 -27.36
CA GLU A 573 -32.86 -22.24 -28.57
C GLU A 573 -32.68 -23.74 -28.31
N ALA A 574 -32.01 -24.11 -27.19
CA ALA A 574 -31.86 -25.52 -26.79
C ALA A 574 -33.20 -26.16 -26.43
N GLU A 575 -34.04 -25.44 -25.66
CA GLU A 575 -35.36 -25.91 -25.27
C GLU A 575 -36.30 -26.00 -26.48
N ALA A 576 -36.30 -25.05 -27.40
CA ALA A 576 -37.07 -25.10 -28.65
C ALA A 576 -36.66 -26.32 -29.51
N ARG A 577 -35.34 -26.59 -29.63
CA ARG A 577 -34.86 -27.81 -30.34
C ARG A 577 -35.35 -29.09 -29.68
N ARG A 578 -35.35 -29.13 -28.33
CA ARG A 578 -35.87 -30.30 -27.59
C ARG A 578 -37.33 -30.55 -27.81
N ILE A 579 -38.16 -29.48 -27.82
CA ILE A 579 -39.61 -29.58 -28.10
C ILE A 579 -39.85 -30.08 -29.51
N VAL A 580 -39.13 -29.54 -30.54
CA VAL A 580 -39.27 -29.98 -31.92
C VAL A 580 -38.87 -31.45 -32.12
N GLN A 581 -37.76 -31.89 -31.49
CA GLN A 581 -37.31 -33.29 -31.55
C GLN A 581 -38.34 -34.22 -30.87
N GLN A 582 -38.95 -33.78 -29.77
CA GLN A 582 -39.99 -34.59 -29.09
C GLN A 582 -41.25 -34.72 -29.94
N ALA A 583 -41.67 -33.61 -30.59
CA ALA A 583 -42.80 -33.61 -31.50
C ALA A 583 -42.55 -34.50 -32.72
N GLN A 584 -41.33 -34.45 -33.29
CA GLN A 584 -40.91 -35.33 -34.41
C GLN A 584 -41.00 -36.80 -34.03
N ARG A 585 -40.40 -37.16 -32.87
CA ARG A 585 -40.49 -38.57 -32.38
C ARG A 585 -41.89 -39.06 -32.18
N GLN A 586 -42.80 -38.20 -31.67
CA GLN A 586 -44.20 -38.54 -31.50
C GLN A 586 -44.92 -38.68 -32.85
N ALA A 587 -44.61 -37.81 -33.82
CA ALA A 587 -45.14 -37.93 -35.19
C ALA A 587 -44.66 -39.21 -35.86
N ASP A 588 -43.35 -39.56 -35.76
CA ASP A 588 -42.79 -40.79 -36.31
C ASP A 588 -43.44 -42.04 -35.72
N GLN A 589 -43.71 -42.06 -34.40
CA GLN A 589 -44.46 -43.14 -33.76
C GLN A 589 -45.88 -43.27 -34.28
N VAL A 590 -46.58 -42.16 -34.44
CA VAL A 590 -47.96 -42.15 -35.02
C VAL A 590 -47.94 -42.61 -36.46
N PHE A 591 -46.97 -42.21 -37.27
CA PHE A 591 -46.81 -42.71 -38.63
C PHE A 591 -46.51 -44.20 -38.72
N ALA A 592 -45.66 -44.72 -37.86
CA ALA A 592 -45.33 -46.13 -37.77
C ALA A 592 -46.57 -46.94 -37.35
N GLU A 593 -47.36 -46.47 -36.38
CA GLU A 593 -48.63 -47.11 -35.97
C GLU A 593 -49.68 -47.06 -37.09
N LEU A 594 -49.75 -45.97 -37.85
CA LEU A 594 -50.63 -45.86 -39.04
C LEU A 594 -50.21 -46.82 -40.19
N ASP A 595 -48.91 -47.00 -40.44
CA ASP A 595 -48.39 -47.93 -41.40
C ASP A 595 -48.63 -49.41 -41.01
N GLU A 596 -48.55 -49.73 -39.71
CA GLU A 596 -48.97 -51.04 -39.20
C GLU A 596 -50.45 -51.26 -39.31
N LEU A 597 -51.31 -50.26 -39.03
CA LEU A 597 -52.75 -50.33 -39.25
C LEU A 597 -53.08 -50.48 -40.72
N ARG A 598 -52.35 -49.86 -41.66
CA ARG A 598 -52.54 -49.98 -43.12
C ARG A 598 -52.18 -51.39 -43.61
N LYS A 599 -51.17 -52.03 -43.00
CA LYS A 599 -50.78 -53.41 -43.26
C LYS A 599 -51.80 -54.41 -42.69
N GLN A 600 -52.48 -54.11 -41.58
CA GLN A 600 -53.53 -54.94 -40.97
C GLN A 600 -54.88 -54.79 -41.64
N GLN A 601 -55.21 -53.70 -42.38
CA GLN A 601 -56.43 -53.44 -43.11
C GLN A 601 -56.61 -54.41 -44.30
N GLN A 602 -55.57 -55.18 -44.70
CA GLN A 602 -55.64 -56.23 -45.65
C GLN A 602 -56.07 -57.61 -45.10
N ARG A 603 -56.25 -57.73 -43.74
CA ARG A 603 -56.66 -58.97 -43.08
C ARG A 603 -57.67 -58.61 -41.98
N SER A 604 -58.97 -58.69 -42.35
CA SER A 604 -60.18 -58.81 -41.47
C SER A 604 -60.17 -58.21 -40.04
N ASP A 605 -61.00 -57.26 -39.81
CA ASP A 605 -61.95 -56.97 -38.77
C ASP A 605 -62.18 -55.44 -38.61
N TYR A 606 -63.32 -54.98 -39.02
CA TYR A 606 -63.70 -53.55 -38.99
C TYR A 606 -63.81 -52.94 -37.59
N GLN A 607 -64.06 -53.73 -36.55
CA GLN A 607 -64.24 -53.27 -35.21
C GLN A 607 -62.91 -52.96 -34.54
N THR A 608 -61.88 -53.79 -34.66
CA THR A 608 -60.52 -53.55 -34.07
C THR A 608 -59.79 -52.38 -34.69
N VAL A 609 -60.05 -52.06 -35.99
CA VAL A 609 -59.45 -50.89 -36.66
C VAL A 609 -60.09 -49.57 -36.19
N ASN A 610 -61.40 -49.59 -35.82
CA ASN A 610 -62.09 -48.41 -35.35
C ASN A 610 -61.67 -48.05 -33.90
N ASP A 611 -61.48 -49.08 -33.04
CA ASP A 611 -61.00 -48.89 -31.66
C ASP A 611 -59.57 -48.33 -31.63
N ARG A 612 -58.68 -48.80 -32.47
CA ARG A 612 -57.32 -48.27 -32.56
C ARG A 612 -57.26 -46.85 -33.18
N LYS A 613 -58.11 -46.52 -34.13
CA LYS A 613 -58.22 -45.13 -34.61
C LYS A 613 -58.73 -44.20 -33.51
N SER A 614 -59.64 -44.66 -32.69
CA SER A 614 -60.15 -43.92 -31.55
C SER A 614 -59.01 -43.67 -30.49
N ASP A 615 -58.17 -44.69 -30.23
CA ASP A 615 -57.06 -44.62 -29.28
C ASP A 615 -55.92 -43.68 -29.80
N ILE A 616 -55.60 -43.70 -31.10
CA ILE A 616 -54.67 -42.78 -31.70
C ILE A 616 -55.20 -41.33 -31.63
N ARG A 617 -56.50 -41.13 -31.89
CA ARG A 617 -57.12 -39.80 -31.76
C ARG A 617 -57.13 -39.31 -30.33
N ARG A 618 -57.34 -40.20 -29.36
CA ARG A 618 -57.24 -39.88 -27.95
C ARG A 618 -55.80 -39.45 -27.57
N ARG A 619 -54.77 -40.17 -27.97
CA ARG A 619 -53.35 -39.87 -27.70
C ARG A 619 -52.90 -38.57 -28.42
N LEU A 620 -53.41 -38.27 -29.59
CA LEU A 620 -53.17 -37.00 -30.26
C LEU A 620 -53.78 -35.82 -29.50
N ASN A 621 -54.99 -35.98 -29.02
CA ASN A 621 -55.65 -34.96 -28.18
C ASN A 621 -54.96 -34.82 -26.81
N GLU A 622 -54.47 -35.94 -26.19
CA GLU A 622 -53.68 -35.91 -24.96
C GLU A 622 -52.35 -35.21 -25.19
N ALA A 623 -51.65 -35.40 -26.32
CA ALA A 623 -50.42 -34.69 -26.68
C ALA A 623 -50.67 -33.21 -26.95
N GLU A 624 -51.78 -32.83 -27.60
CA GLU A 624 -52.21 -31.47 -27.82
C GLU A 624 -52.58 -30.75 -26.53
N THR A 625 -53.28 -31.47 -25.60
CA THR A 625 -53.60 -30.97 -24.27
C THR A 625 -52.35 -30.80 -23.39
N ALA A 626 -51.32 -31.68 -23.51
CA ALA A 626 -50.02 -31.56 -22.81
C ALA A 626 -49.15 -30.40 -23.34
N LEU A 627 -49.30 -30.03 -24.60
CA LEU A 627 -48.71 -28.83 -25.20
C LEU A 627 -49.40 -27.55 -24.71
N HIS A 628 -50.72 -27.56 -24.56
CA HIS A 628 -51.49 -26.42 -24.04
C HIS A 628 -51.41 -26.27 -22.50
N GLN A 629 -51.24 -27.38 -21.73
CA GLN A 629 -51.11 -27.30 -20.28
C GLN A 629 -49.81 -26.68 -19.79
N ARG A 630 -48.78 -26.50 -20.64
CA ARG A 630 -47.54 -25.81 -20.26
C ARG A 630 -47.61 -24.30 -20.37
N ASP A 631 -48.64 -23.72 -20.97
CA ASP A 631 -48.90 -22.29 -20.96
C ASP A 631 -49.64 -21.76 -19.71
N GLU A 632 -50.08 -22.65 -18.78
CA GLU A 632 -50.85 -22.29 -17.59
C GLU A 632 -50.14 -22.46 -16.23
N ASP A 633 -48.84 -22.80 -16.20
CA ASP A 633 -48.04 -22.72 -14.97
C ASP A 633 -47.61 -21.25 -14.69
N THR A 634 -48.60 -20.38 -14.59
CA THR A 634 -48.49 -19.10 -13.88
C THR A 634 -48.76 -19.38 -12.41
N GLU A 635 -47.77 -19.12 -11.53
CA GLU A 635 -47.98 -19.13 -10.07
C GLU A 635 -49.28 -18.41 -9.69
N PRO A 636 -50.13 -18.96 -8.79
CA PRO A 636 -51.33 -18.29 -8.39
C PRO A 636 -51.00 -16.93 -7.78
N VAL A 637 -51.52 -15.88 -8.39
CA VAL A 637 -51.40 -14.50 -7.92
C VAL A 637 -52.03 -14.42 -6.54
N PRO A 638 -51.30 -14.07 -5.46
CA PRO A 638 -51.92 -13.93 -4.14
C PRO A 638 -53.00 -12.83 -4.18
N ALA A 639 -54.15 -13.12 -3.57
CA ALA A 639 -55.25 -12.15 -3.52
C ALA A 639 -54.78 -10.82 -2.94
N PRO A 640 -55.17 -9.67 -3.55
CA PRO A 640 -54.76 -8.38 -3.08
C PRO A 640 -55.21 -8.12 -1.64
N SER A 641 -54.34 -7.57 -0.82
CA SER A 641 -54.57 -7.32 0.63
C SER A 641 -55.73 -6.34 0.90
N ARG A 642 -56.19 -5.61 -0.11
CA ARG A 642 -57.37 -4.72 -0.10
C ARG A 642 -57.96 -4.61 -1.49
N PRO A 643 -59.19 -4.12 -1.65
CA PRO A 643 -59.78 -3.81 -2.97
C PRO A 643 -58.90 -2.81 -3.76
N ILE A 644 -58.65 -3.10 -5.03
CA ILE A 644 -57.88 -2.25 -5.93
C ILE A 644 -58.68 -1.01 -6.27
N ALA A 645 -58.08 0.18 -6.12
CA ALA A 645 -58.68 1.47 -6.37
C ALA A 645 -58.05 2.18 -7.57
N VAL A 646 -58.76 3.18 -8.10
CA VAL A 646 -58.24 4.03 -9.20
C VAL A 646 -57.04 4.80 -8.68
N GLY A 647 -55.93 4.76 -9.46
CA GLY A 647 -54.63 5.36 -9.12
C GLY A 647 -53.60 4.42 -8.52
N ASP A 648 -53.98 3.16 -8.19
CA ASP A 648 -53.03 2.12 -7.76
C ASP A 648 -52.18 1.66 -8.94
N THR A 649 -50.96 1.21 -8.65
CA THR A 649 -50.09 0.54 -9.62
C THR A 649 -50.15 -0.97 -9.43
N VAL A 650 -50.49 -1.70 -10.50
CA VAL A 650 -50.64 -3.15 -10.50
C VAL A 650 -49.69 -3.80 -11.54
N GLU A 651 -49.29 -5.04 -11.27
CA GLU A 651 -48.52 -5.89 -12.17
C GLU A 651 -49.43 -6.95 -12.78
N LEU A 652 -49.37 -7.13 -14.10
CA LEU A 652 -50.17 -8.13 -14.81
C LEU A 652 -49.51 -9.50 -14.74
N ALA A 653 -50.25 -10.55 -14.40
CA ALA A 653 -49.72 -11.93 -14.38
C ALA A 653 -49.18 -12.31 -15.80
N GLY A 654 -47.89 -12.72 -15.86
CA GLY A 654 -47.23 -13.08 -17.12
C GLY A 654 -46.44 -11.93 -17.83
N VAL A 655 -46.61 -10.68 -17.40
CA VAL A 655 -45.85 -9.52 -17.96
C VAL A 655 -45.37 -8.67 -16.81
N ARG A 656 -44.07 -8.71 -16.45
CA ARG A 656 -43.47 -7.93 -15.35
C ARG A 656 -43.41 -6.42 -15.67
N THR A 657 -44.56 -5.82 -15.95
CA THR A 657 -44.64 -4.38 -16.25
C THR A 657 -45.74 -3.77 -15.37
N GLY A 658 -45.38 -2.75 -14.61
CA GLY A 658 -46.35 -2.00 -13.79
C GLY A 658 -47.32 -1.21 -14.63
N ALA A 659 -48.64 -1.31 -14.37
CA ALA A 659 -49.71 -0.57 -15.04
C ALA A 659 -50.52 0.22 -14.02
N ALA A 660 -50.85 1.47 -14.33
CA ALA A 660 -51.71 2.28 -13.48
C ALA A 660 -53.19 1.96 -13.71
N VAL A 661 -53.96 1.85 -12.63
CA VAL A 661 -55.42 1.61 -12.68
C VAL A 661 -56.13 2.92 -13.00
N LEU A 662 -56.79 2.98 -14.16
CA LEU A 662 -57.57 4.17 -14.60
C LEU A 662 -59.01 4.10 -14.17
N ALA A 663 -59.62 2.93 -14.18
CA ALA A 663 -61.02 2.74 -13.76
C ALA A 663 -61.24 1.31 -13.21
N VAL A 664 -62.16 1.18 -12.28
CA VAL A 664 -62.66 -0.10 -11.74
C VAL A 664 -64.09 -0.22 -12.19
N ASN A 665 -64.41 -1.24 -13.01
CA ASN A 665 -65.78 -1.42 -13.54
C ASN A 665 -66.61 -2.28 -12.58
N GLY A 666 -67.96 -2.10 -12.61
CA GLY A 666 -68.81 -2.81 -11.72
C GLY A 666 -68.96 -4.30 -11.97
N ASP A 667 -68.41 -4.84 -13.04
CA ASP A 667 -68.31 -6.25 -13.43
C ASP A 667 -67.03 -6.96 -12.88
N GLY A 668 -66.24 -6.28 -12.08
CA GLY A 668 -64.97 -6.80 -11.54
C GLY A 668 -63.75 -6.73 -12.49
N THR A 669 -63.86 -6.00 -13.58
CA THR A 669 -62.77 -5.71 -14.50
C THR A 669 -62.09 -4.38 -14.21
N LEU A 670 -60.77 -4.31 -14.45
CA LEU A 670 -59.95 -3.11 -14.26
C LEU A 670 -59.50 -2.57 -15.59
N LEU A 671 -59.62 -1.27 -15.83
CA LEU A 671 -59.03 -0.59 -16.95
C LEU A 671 -57.61 -0.12 -16.56
N LEU A 672 -56.58 -0.71 -17.14
CA LEU A 672 -55.18 -0.46 -16.87
C LEU A 672 -54.53 0.34 -17.96
N GLN A 673 -53.52 1.16 -17.58
CA GLN A 673 -52.64 1.84 -18.54
C GLN A 673 -51.20 1.41 -18.29
N ALA A 674 -50.60 0.71 -19.23
CA ALA A 674 -49.20 0.36 -19.30
C ALA A 674 -48.51 1.18 -20.41
N GLY A 675 -47.79 2.24 -20.05
CA GLY A 675 -47.20 3.19 -20.99
C GLY A 675 -48.28 3.87 -21.88
N LYS A 676 -48.29 3.63 -23.20
CA LYS A 676 -49.28 4.18 -24.14
C LYS A 676 -50.49 3.25 -24.40
N MET A 677 -50.49 2.02 -23.92
CA MET A 677 -51.54 1.03 -24.14
C MET A 677 -52.54 1.03 -22.99
N LYS A 678 -53.82 0.98 -23.33
CA LYS A 678 -54.93 0.76 -22.41
C LYS A 678 -55.48 -0.64 -22.61
N MET A 679 -55.70 -1.39 -21.53
CA MET A 679 -56.23 -2.75 -21.57
C MET A 679 -57.22 -2.99 -20.43
N THR A 680 -58.20 -3.87 -20.65
CA THR A 680 -59.17 -4.26 -19.65
C THR A 680 -58.82 -5.70 -19.18
N VAL A 681 -58.62 -5.92 -17.90
CA VAL A 681 -58.25 -7.21 -17.32
C VAL A 681 -59.11 -7.49 -16.06
N LYS A 682 -59.29 -8.76 -15.70
CA LYS A 682 -60.00 -9.15 -14.49
C LYS A 682 -59.11 -8.86 -13.25
N ALA A 683 -59.71 -8.41 -12.19
CA ALA A 683 -58.98 -8.10 -10.95
C ALA A 683 -58.18 -9.29 -10.37
N ALA A 684 -58.57 -10.52 -10.68
CA ALA A 684 -57.88 -11.74 -10.28
C ALA A 684 -56.58 -11.99 -11.05
N GLN A 685 -56.29 -11.26 -12.12
CA GLN A 685 -55.11 -11.42 -12.99
C GLN A 685 -54.01 -10.37 -12.72
N VAL A 686 -54.19 -9.53 -11.71
CA VAL A 686 -53.28 -8.46 -11.38
C VAL A 686 -52.84 -8.55 -9.91
N ARG A 687 -51.55 -8.16 -9.68
CA ARG A 687 -50.96 -8.04 -8.34
C ARG A 687 -50.76 -6.55 -8.01
N LEU A 688 -51.21 -6.14 -6.84
CA LEU A 688 -51.00 -4.79 -6.34
C LEU A 688 -49.51 -4.57 -6.03
N LEU A 689 -48.89 -3.58 -6.65
CA LEU A 689 -47.48 -3.19 -6.44
C LEU A 689 -47.37 -2.00 -5.48
N GLU A 690 -48.09 -0.92 -5.73
CA GLU A 690 -48.09 0.28 -4.91
C GLU A 690 -49.47 0.89 -4.82
N THR A 691 -49.81 1.39 -3.64
CA THR A 691 -51.09 2.06 -3.41
C THR A 691 -51.02 3.52 -3.87
N ALA A 692 -52.16 4.10 -4.23
CA ALA A 692 -52.24 5.51 -4.60
C ALA A 692 -51.72 6.45 -3.47
N GLU A 693 -51.93 6.06 -2.19
CA GLU A 693 -51.42 6.79 -1.02
C GLU A 693 -49.90 6.68 -0.85
N GLU A 694 -49.29 5.56 -1.20
CA GLU A 694 -47.85 5.37 -1.16
C GLU A 694 -47.15 6.16 -2.28
N ILE A 695 -47.79 6.20 -3.46
CA ILE A 695 -47.32 7.02 -4.59
C ILE A 695 -47.36 8.52 -4.24
N GLU A 696 -48.43 8.95 -3.58
CA GLU A 696 -48.55 10.33 -3.11
C GLU A 696 -47.56 10.68 -1.97
N LYS A 697 -47.32 9.74 -1.03
CA LYS A 697 -46.26 9.86 0.01
C LYS A 697 -44.86 9.90 -0.59
N LYS A 698 -44.56 9.05 -1.55
CA LYS A 698 -43.26 9.06 -2.29
C LYS A 698 -43.08 10.36 -3.07
N LYS A 699 -44.14 10.88 -3.72
CA LYS A 699 -44.11 12.20 -4.38
C LYS A 699 -43.88 13.35 -3.38
N LYS A 700 -44.48 13.31 -2.19
CA LYS A 700 -44.27 14.31 -1.13
C LYS A 700 -42.90 14.16 -0.49
N GLN A 701 -42.35 12.93 -0.31
CA GLN A 701 -40.99 12.67 0.20
C GLN A 701 -39.92 13.05 -0.82
N SER A 702 -40.14 12.79 -2.12
CA SER A 702 -39.21 13.23 -3.17
C SER A 702 -39.20 14.76 -3.36
N ALA A 703 -40.30 15.40 -3.17
CA ALA A 703 -40.37 16.87 -3.13
C ALA A 703 -39.66 17.49 -1.90
N ALA A 704 -39.68 16.79 -0.75
CA ALA A 704 -38.97 17.22 0.48
C ALA A 704 -37.47 16.87 0.44
N ALA A 705 -37.08 15.81 -0.28
CA ALA A 705 -35.66 15.42 -0.50
C ALA A 705 -34.99 16.34 -1.54
N GLN A 706 -35.71 16.83 -2.53
CA GLN A 706 -35.22 17.83 -3.50
C GLN A 706 -34.93 19.19 -2.88
N GLN A 707 -35.41 19.48 -1.66
CA GLN A 707 -35.09 20.71 -0.93
C GLN A 707 -33.77 20.60 -0.11
N ARG A 708 -33.06 19.42 -0.09
CA ARG A 708 -31.82 19.19 0.71
C ARG A 708 -30.58 18.83 -0.08
N SER A 709 -30.61 18.76 -1.41
CA SER A 709 -29.42 18.53 -2.25
C SER A 709 -29.47 19.49 -3.45
N GLY A 710 -28.63 20.55 -3.38
CA GLY A 710 -28.48 21.52 -4.47
C GLY A 710 -27.53 20.97 -5.55
N PRO A 711 -27.18 21.73 -6.61
CA PRO A 711 -27.94 22.81 -7.20
C PRO A 711 -28.70 22.36 -8.47
N ALA A 712 -29.94 22.18 -8.35
CA ALA A 712 -30.82 22.24 -9.50
C ALA A 712 -30.76 23.67 -10.06
N VAL A 713 -30.58 23.81 -11.37
CA VAL A 713 -30.82 25.06 -12.08
C VAL A 713 -32.25 25.52 -11.71
N SER A 714 -32.36 26.34 -10.70
CA SER A 714 -33.63 26.96 -10.33
C SER A 714 -33.94 27.98 -11.40
N ILE A 715 -34.92 27.67 -12.22
CA ILE A 715 -35.61 28.69 -13.01
C ILE A 715 -36.35 29.56 -12.01
N ASN A 716 -35.69 30.62 -11.58
CA ASN A 716 -36.27 31.64 -10.73
C ASN A 716 -37.31 32.41 -11.55
N THR A 717 -38.60 32.25 -11.25
CA THR A 717 -39.74 32.95 -11.89
C THR A 717 -39.72 34.46 -11.64
N GLY A 718 -38.56 35.04 -11.52
CA GLY A 718 -38.36 36.48 -11.32
C GLY A 718 -37.06 37.02 -11.96
N ALA A 719 -36.23 36.18 -12.57
CA ALA A 719 -35.00 36.60 -13.24
C ALA A 719 -35.23 36.72 -14.76
N ARG A 720 -34.74 37.78 -15.39
CA ARG A 720 -34.67 37.95 -16.85
C ARG A 720 -34.01 36.71 -17.47
N ALA A 721 -34.65 36.09 -18.49
CA ALA A 721 -34.08 34.97 -19.21
C ALA A 721 -32.71 35.36 -19.79
N SER A 722 -31.72 34.46 -19.71
CA SER A 722 -30.42 34.65 -20.34
C SER A 722 -30.59 34.78 -21.85
N ALA A 723 -29.77 35.57 -22.52
CA ALA A 723 -29.77 35.70 -23.96
C ALA A 723 -29.17 34.46 -24.67
N GLU A 724 -28.54 33.53 -23.90
CA GLU A 724 -27.91 32.33 -24.43
C GLU A 724 -28.36 31.08 -23.67
N LEU A 725 -28.59 29.97 -24.41
CA LEU A 725 -28.93 28.66 -23.92
C LEU A 725 -27.91 27.62 -24.44
N ASP A 726 -27.25 26.92 -23.58
CA ASP A 726 -26.32 25.82 -23.94
C ASP A 726 -27.02 24.47 -23.75
N ILE A 727 -27.14 23.70 -24.84
CA ILE A 727 -27.76 22.38 -24.87
C ILE A 727 -26.79 21.27 -25.27
N ARG A 728 -25.48 21.55 -25.24
CA ARG A 728 -24.47 20.57 -25.56
C ARG A 728 -24.48 19.42 -24.57
N GLY A 729 -24.47 18.20 -25.06
CA GLY A 729 -24.46 17.01 -24.22
C GLY A 729 -25.83 16.48 -23.79
N LEU A 730 -26.93 17.16 -24.15
CA LEU A 730 -28.29 16.67 -23.94
C LEU A 730 -28.69 15.65 -25.03
N GLU A 731 -29.59 14.73 -24.67
CA GLU A 731 -30.25 13.88 -25.65
C GLU A 731 -31.29 14.68 -26.46
N THR A 732 -31.56 14.24 -27.70
CA THR A 732 -32.40 14.99 -28.64
C THR A 732 -33.78 15.33 -28.11
N LEU A 733 -34.44 14.40 -27.41
CA LEU A 733 -35.78 14.61 -26.84
C LEU A 733 -35.76 15.54 -25.62
N GLU A 734 -34.66 15.49 -24.83
CA GLU A 734 -34.46 16.36 -23.67
C GLU A 734 -34.15 17.79 -24.11
N ALA A 735 -33.33 17.94 -25.15
CA ALA A 735 -33.00 19.22 -25.75
C ALA A 735 -34.24 19.94 -26.35
N GLU A 736 -35.15 19.21 -26.98
CA GLU A 736 -36.39 19.78 -27.49
C GLU A 736 -37.26 20.42 -26.37
N SER A 737 -37.42 19.70 -25.25
CA SER A 737 -38.18 20.18 -24.08
C SER A 737 -37.54 21.42 -23.43
N VAL A 738 -36.17 21.40 -23.29
CA VAL A 738 -35.40 22.50 -22.70
C VAL A 738 -35.49 23.77 -23.58
N VAL A 739 -35.35 23.61 -24.90
CA VAL A 739 -35.43 24.74 -25.83
C VAL A 739 -36.84 25.33 -25.88
N GLU A 740 -37.91 24.52 -25.84
CA GLU A 740 -39.29 24.98 -25.85
C GLU A 740 -39.59 25.84 -24.60
N ASN A 741 -39.23 25.34 -23.43
CA ASN A 741 -39.38 26.08 -22.15
C ASN A 741 -38.55 27.37 -22.14
N TYR A 742 -37.33 27.34 -22.72
CA TYR A 742 -36.47 28.52 -22.77
C TYR A 742 -37.05 29.61 -23.72
N LEU A 743 -37.57 29.22 -24.89
CA LEU A 743 -38.21 30.15 -25.85
C LEU A 743 -39.41 30.83 -25.21
N ASP A 744 -40.20 30.08 -24.40
CA ASP A 744 -41.33 30.64 -23.65
C ASP A 744 -40.89 31.66 -22.59
N ALA A 745 -39.79 31.38 -21.89
CA ALA A 745 -39.23 32.29 -20.91
C ALA A 745 -38.61 33.53 -21.58
N ALA A 746 -37.90 33.36 -22.68
CA ALA A 746 -37.29 34.44 -23.44
C ALA A 746 -38.32 35.37 -24.06
N SER A 747 -39.43 34.84 -24.60
CA SER A 747 -40.56 35.60 -25.14
C SER A 747 -41.26 36.40 -24.03
N ARG A 748 -41.52 35.81 -22.87
CA ARG A 748 -42.05 36.52 -21.65
C ARG A 748 -41.14 37.63 -21.17
N SER A 749 -39.83 37.47 -21.32
CA SER A 749 -38.81 38.44 -20.96
C SER A 749 -38.59 39.53 -22.02
N LYS A 750 -39.36 39.51 -23.12
CA LYS A 750 -39.30 40.44 -24.30
C LYS A 750 -37.88 40.52 -24.92
N LEU A 751 -37.15 39.39 -24.97
CA LEU A 751 -35.88 39.33 -25.69
C LEU A 751 -36.14 39.32 -27.20
N GLY A 752 -35.49 40.23 -27.93
CA GLY A 752 -35.64 40.33 -29.39
C GLY A 752 -34.89 39.22 -30.16
N SER A 753 -33.79 38.73 -29.56
CA SER A 753 -33.05 37.62 -30.12
C SER A 753 -32.37 36.77 -29.03
N VAL A 754 -32.20 35.46 -29.29
CA VAL A 754 -31.55 34.51 -28.38
C VAL A 754 -30.66 33.59 -29.15
N THR A 755 -29.64 33.05 -28.45
CA THR A 755 -28.61 32.19 -29.01
C THR A 755 -28.72 30.79 -28.40
N ILE A 756 -28.83 29.73 -29.22
CA ILE A 756 -28.89 28.33 -28.80
C ILE A 756 -27.58 27.63 -29.24
N ILE A 757 -26.80 27.16 -28.26
CA ILE A 757 -25.50 26.49 -28.46
C ILE A 757 -25.72 24.99 -28.45
N HIS A 758 -25.62 24.32 -29.60
CA HIS A 758 -25.81 22.87 -29.75
C HIS A 758 -24.53 22.13 -30.14
N GLY A 759 -23.44 22.85 -30.42
CA GLY A 759 -22.12 22.28 -30.74
C GLY A 759 -21.98 21.85 -32.21
N LYS A 760 -20.75 21.53 -32.61
CA LYS A 760 -20.39 21.12 -33.99
C LYS A 760 -20.38 19.58 -34.20
N GLY A 761 -20.96 18.75 -33.30
CA GLY A 761 -20.95 17.28 -33.35
C GLY A 761 -21.68 16.69 -34.57
N THR A 762 -22.32 15.54 -34.41
CA THR A 762 -23.02 14.80 -35.50
C THR A 762 -24.13 15.57 -36.17
N GLY A 763 -24.55 16.70 -35.65
CA GLY A 763 -25.62 17.54 -36.18
C GLY A 763 -27.04 17.13 -35.77
N ALA A 764 -27.19 16.06 -34.97
CA ALA A 764 -28.51 15.58 -34.53
C ALA A 764 -29.26 16.63 -33.69
N LEU A 765 -28.59 17.25 -32.69
CA LEU A 765 -29.17 18.33 -31.86
C LEU A 765 -29.52 19.56 -32.70
N ARG A 766 -28.68 19.96 -33.66
CA ARG A 766 -28.98 21.06 -34.59
C ARG A 766 -30.23 20.77 -35.43
N ALA A 767 -30.34 19.53 -35.94
CA ALA A 767 -31.51 19.14 -36.77
C ALA A 767 -32.80 19.20 -35.94
N ALA A 768 -32.80 18.65 -34.71
CA ALA A 768 -33.94 18.67 -33.81
C ALA A 768 -34.33 20.10 -33.41
N VAL A 769 -33.40 20.94 -33.04
CA VAL A 769 -33.63 22.35 -32.71
C VAL A 769 -34.21 23.10 -33.89
N HIS A 770 -33.68 22.94 -35.13
CA HIS A 770 -34.21 23.59 -36.32
C HIS A 770 -35.61 23.12 -36.64
N GLN A 771 -35.93 21.84 -36.41
CA GLN A 771 -37.27 21.30 -36.62
C GLN A 771 -38.28 21.87 -35.62
N LEU A 772 -37.87 22.04 -34.34
CA LEU A 772 -38.69 22.66 -33.30
C LEU A 772 -38.92 24.14 -33.58
N LEU A 773 -37.85 24.89 -33.96
CA LEU A 773 -37.94 26.33 -34.25
C LEU A 773 -38.90 26.62 -35.45
N LYS A 774 -38.94 25.76 -36.47
CA LYS A 774 -39.87 25.89 -37.60
C LYS A 774 -41.34 25.76 -37.19
N LYS A 775 -41.63 25.01 -36.14
CA LYS A 775 -42.99 24.76 -35.62
C LYS A 775 -43.43 25.76 -34.54
N ASN A 776 -42.48 26.47 -33.92
CA ASN A 776 -42.78 27.32 -32.81
C ASN A 776 -43.33 28.71 -33.29
N LYS A 777 -44.53 29.07 -32.79
CA LYS A 777 -45.23 30.30 -33.17
C LYS A 777 -44.57 31.59 -32.70
N GLN A 778 -43.69 31.53 -31.68
CA GLN A 778 -43.01 32.67 -31.07
C GLN A 778 -41.72 33.04 -31.83
N VAL A 779 -41.25 32.19 -32.74
CA VAL A 779 -40.06 32.42 -33.55
C VAL A 779 -40.41 33.17 -34.80
N LYS A 780 -39.71 34.27 -35.02
CA LYS A 780 -39.81 35.09 -36.24
C LYS A 780 -38.91 34.59 -37.35
N SER A 781 -37.63 34.35 -37.01
CA SER A 781 -36.67 33.82 -37.94
C SER A 781 -35.52 33.16 -37.12
N PHE A 782 -34.75 32.24 -37.76
CA PHE A 782 -33.53 31.71 -37.15
C PHE A 782 -32.48 31.47 -38.24
N ARG A 783 -31.21 31.56 -37.83
CA ARG A 783 -30.03 31.36 -38.70
C ARG A 783 -28.91 30.70 -37.93
N LEU A 784 -27.95 30.09 -38.64
CA LEU A 784 -26.71 29.66 -38.01
C LEU A 784 -25.85 30.89 -37.61
N GLY A 785 -25.00 30.69 -36.61
CA GLY A 785 -24.05 31.71 -36.16
C GLY A 785 -23.09 32.11 -37.27
N ARG A 786 -22.69 33.39 -37.33
CA ARG A 786 -21.63 33.92 -38.23
C ARG A 786 -20.26 33.70 -37.62
N TYR A 787 -19.20 34.02 -38.36
CA TYR A 787 -17.83 34.05 -37.88
C TYR A 787 -17.71 34.96 -36.66
N GLY A 788 -17.23 34.38 -35.55
CA GLY A 788 -17.24 35.02 -34.23
C GLY A 788 -18.47 34.75 -33.33
N GLU A 789 -19.59 34.29 -33.83
CA GLU A 789 -20.82 33.92 -33.09
C GLU A 789 -20.90 32.39 -32.76
N GLY A 790 -19.88 31.60 -33.09
CA GLY A 790 -19.85 30.13 -32.86
C GLY A 790 -20.18 29.30 -34.15
N GLU A 791 -20.43 29.92 -35.28
CA GLU A 791 -20.57 29.31 -36.62
C GLU A 791 -21.66 28.19 -36.68
N ALA A 792 -21.30 27.00 -37.25
CA ALA A 792 -22.20 25.86 -37.37
C ALA A 792 -22.58 25.17 -36.03
N GLY A 793 -21.98 25.59 -34.92
CA GLY A 793 -22.26 25.06 -33.58
C GLY A 793 -23.36 25.82 -32.80
N VAL A 794 -23.91 26.88 -33.41
CA VAL A 794 -24.85 27.82 -32.76
C VAL A 794 -25.97 28.20 -33.71
N THR A 795 -27.16 28.33 -33.16
CA THR A 795 -28.34 28.86 -33.87
C THR A 795 -28.83 30.14 -33.17
N VAL A 796 -28.84 31.24 -33.91
CA VAL A 796 -29.38 32.51 -33.43
C VAL A 796 -30.86 32.58 -33.85
N VAL A 797 -31.73 32.86 -32.87
CA VAL A 797 -33.19 32.86 -33.04
C VAL A 797 -33.73 34.25 -32.79
N GLU A 798 -34.47 34.83 -33.73
CA GLU A 798 -35.24 36.08 -33.54
C GLU A 798 -36.64 35.72 -33.07
N LEU A 799 -37.08 36.34 -32.02
CA LEU A 799 -38.42 36.16 -31.46
C LEU A 799 -39.35 37.26 -32.00
N LYS A 800 -40.68 36.97 -32.00
CA LYS A 800 -41.71 37.92 -32.46
C LYS A 800 -42.01 38.99 -31.43
#